data_a56d3398ec54683ba9c159b4290dd3be
#
_entry.id   a56d3398ec54683ba9c159b4290dd3be
#
_cell.length_a   1.000
_cell.length_b   1.000
_cell.length_c   1.000
_cell.angle_alpha   90.00
_cell.angle_beta   90.00
_cell.angle_gamma   90.00
#
_symmetry.space_group_name_H-M   'P 1'
#
loop_
_entity.id
_entity.type
_entity.pdbx_description
1 polymer ?
#
loop_
_entity_poly.entity_id
_entity_poly.type
_entity_poly.pdbx_seq_one_letter_code
_entity_poly.pdbx_strand_id
1 'polypeptide(L)'
;MSNILWGDLETYCDIPINNGTHAYAEGVEVMLFAWAINDGPVNVWDITAGGGIPHGLYEAIADPETLLYFHNSHFDRTVLRYAMPRLAPPVERWRDTMVQALAHGLPGSLGELCEVLGVPQDKAKDKEGKALIQLFCKPRPKNSKLRRATSKTHPKEWRRFVAYAGLDIEAMREVYKRLPKWNYQGTELALWHRDQQINDRGVCMDMQLARAAIEAVDQEQKRLAKRTQEMTDGEVQAATQRDALIKHIVESYGVELPDMQRSTLERRIADPDLPSAVKELLAIRLQASTTSTSKYKALMKGVSHDGRLRGTLQFCGASRTGRWAGRLFQPQNLPRPSLKQEQIDEGIEALKAGCADLLFDNIMELTSSALRGCIIAPTGKKLVVSDLSNIEGRMLAWLAGEEWKLNAFREYDAGTGPDLYKLAYAKAFDIAPDDVDKHMRQIGKVMELGLGYGGGVSAFITFALVYGLDLDELANAALPNIPRDVIREAKSWYDESVKRKSTYGLSERVFIACDSLKRLWRRAHPATCDFWYELERTVRTAIATPQKTLYCGYLKIRRDGAWLRIQLPSGRAVCYPSPVIEKGNITYMGVNSYSRKWQRLKTYGGKLVENVTQAAARDVLAGNMPLIEDAGYSIVLTVHDEVITEAPDTEDFNDKALSALLSTNPEWAPDIPLNAGGFEAYHYRKD
;
A
#
# COMPACT_ATOMS: atom_id res chain seq x y z
N MET A 1 -6.29 35.60 12.33
CA MET A 1 -6.17 34.12 12.25
C MET A 1 -7.59 33.62 12.09
N SER A 2 -7.77 32.65 11.16
CA SER A 2 -9.08 32.01 11.00
C SER A 2 -9.48 31.29 12.29
N ASN A 3 -10.77 31.28 12.62
CA ASN A 3 -11.27 30.46 13.72
C ASN A 3 -11.09 28.97 13.43
N ILE A 4 -10.94 28.16 14.46
CA ILE A 4 -10.88 26.73 14.38
C ILE A 4 -12.09 26.14 15.09
N LEU A 5 -12.86 25.35 14.36
CA LEU A 5 -13.87 24.47 14.92
C LEU A 5 -13.26 23.08 15.09
N TRP A 6 -13.07 22.66 16.33
CA TRP A 6 -12.73 21.28 16.68
C TRP A 6 -14.00 20.46 16.74
N GLY A 7 -14.00 19.29 16.14
CA GLY A 7 -15.19 18.44 16.12
C GLY A 7 -14.87 16.96 16.21
N ASP A 8 -15.83 16.19 16.72
CA ASP A 8 -15.81 14.73 16.78
C ASP A 8 -17.26 14.23 16.84
N LEU A 9 -17.56 13.13 16.13
CA LEU A 9 -18.90 12.56 16.05
C LEU A 9 -18.94 11.18 16.68
N GLU A 10 -19.99 10.94 17.48
CA GLU A 10 -20.35 9.61 17.91
C GLU A 10 -21.62 9.15 17.18
N THR A 11 -21.55 7.97 16.55
CA THR A 11 -22.54 7.54 15.58
C THR A 11 -23.02 6.12 15.83
N TYR A 12 -24.22 5.81 15.37
CA TYR A 12 -24.77 4.45 15.35
C TYR A 12 -25.11 4.03 13.92
N CYS A 13 -24.80 2.77 13.61
CA CYS A 13 -25.25 2.15 12.36
C CYS A 13 -25.34 0.62 12.53
N ASP A 14 -26.33 0.01 11.87
CA ASP A 14 -26.44 -1.45 11.77
C ASP A 14 -25.38 -2.04 10.80
N ILE A 15 -24.88 -1.24 9.87
CA ILE A 15 -23.80 -1.63 8.95
C ILE A 15 -22.46 -1.52 9.67
N PRO A 16 -21.64 -2.58 9.67
CA PRO A 16 -20.30 -2.51 10.27
C PRO A 16 -19.38 -1.50 9.57
N ILE A 17 -18.66 -0.69 10.35
CA ILE A 17 -17.70 0.31 9.81
C ILE A 17 -16.59 -0.30 8.94
N ASN A 18 -16.24 -1.57 9.18
CA ASN A 18 -15.24 -2.27 8.38
C ASN A 18 -15.71 -2.59 6.94
N ASN A 19 -16.99 -2.41 6.63
CA ASN A 19 -17.46 -2.44 5.25
C ASN A 19 -17.00 -1.20 4.45
N GLY A 20 -16.59 -0.13 5.12
CA GLY A 20 -16.14 1.13 4.55
C GLY A 20 -16.97 2.31 5.05
N THR A 21 -16.33 3.48 5.15
CA THR A 21 -16.95 4.69 5.69
C THR A 21 -18.20 5.10 4.92
N HIS A 22 -18.17 5.03 3.59
CA HIS A 22 -19.31 5.42 2.75
C HIS A 22 -20.49 4.44 2.88
N ALA A 23 -20.22 3.12 2.84
CA ALA A 23 -21.26 2.12 3.05
C ALA A 23 -21.89 2.25 4.45
N TYR A 24 -21.09 2.54 5.46
CA TYR A 24 -21.55 2.83 6.82
C TYR A 24 -22.42 4.09 6.85
N ALA A 25 -21.99 5.16 6.20
CA ALA A 25 -22.65 6.45 6.21
C ALA A 25 -24.04 6.45 5.55
N GLU A 26 -24.30 5.53 4.63
CA GLU A 26 -25.62 5.41 3.98
C GLU A 26 -26.77 5.08 4.96
N GLY A 27 -26.47 4.47 6.11
CA GLY A 27 -27.45 4.14 7.15
C GLY A 27 -27.15 4.73 8.53
N VAL A 28 -26.23 5.70 8.60
CA VAL A 28 -25.73 6.22 9.86
C VAL A 28 -26.70 7.19 10.55
N GLU A 29 -26.71 7.13 11.88
CA GLU A 29 -27.33 8.12 12.76
C GLU A 29 -26.25 8.80 13.61
N VAL A 30 -26.22 10.14 13.63
CA VAL A 30 -25.34 10.91 14.52
C VAL A 30 -26.04 11.02 15.87
N MET A 31 -25.37 10.55 16.92
CA MET A 31 -25.90 10.59 18.29
C MET A 31 -25.37 11.80 19.08
N LEU A 32 -24.04 11.99 19.03
CA LEU A 32 -23.36 13.09 19.73
C LEU A 32 -22.48 13.86 18.75
N PHE A 33 -22.44 15.16 18.90
CA PHE A 33 -21.49 16.04 18.25
C PHE A 33 -20.73 16.83 19.33
N ALA A 34 -19.50 16.42 19.60
CA ALA A 34 -18.58 17.15 20.46
C ALA A 34 -17.90 18.25 19.67
N TRP A 35 -17.81 19.47 20.21
CA TRP A 35 -17.21 20.60 19.52
C TRP A 35 -16.62 21.66 20.45
N ALA A 36 -15.69 22.45 19.95
CA ALA A 36 -15.14 23.63 20.61
C ALA A 36 -14.66 24.63 19.55
N ILE A 37 -14.67 25.90 19.89
CA ILE A 37 -14.13 26.99 19.06
C ILE A 37 -12.80 27.43 19.65
N ASN A 38 -11.72 27.39 18.85
CA ASN A 38 -10.37 27.74 19.26
C ASN A 38 -9.96 27.05 20.58
N ASP A 39 -9.53 27.78 21.58
CA ASP A 39 -9.22 27.29 22.94
C ASP A 39 -10.41 27.42 23.92
N GLY A 40 -11.60 27.67 23.40
CA GLY A 40 -12.83 27.81 24.21
C GLY A 40 -13.28 26.47 24.84
N PRO A 41 -14.38 26.53 25.62
CA PRO A 41 -14.90 25.35 26.31
C PRO A 41 -15.37 24.28 25.32
N VAL A 42 -15.20 23.02 25.73
CA VAL A 42 -15.74 21.87 24.99
C VAL A 42 -17.20 21.69 25.29
N ASN A 43 -18.02 21.59 24.25
CA ASN A 43 -19.45 21.33 24.31
C ASN A 43 -19.77 20.01 23.64
N VAL A 44 -20.81 19.33 24.09
CA VAL A 44 -21.32 18.10 23.46
C VAL A 44 -22.81 18.30 23.21
N TRP A 45 -23.21 18.27 21.94
CA TRP A 45 -24.58 18.29 21.55
C TRP A 45 -25.11 16.84 21.49
N ASP A 46 -26.02 16.50 22.43
CA ASP A 46 -26.77 15.25 22.42
C ASP A 46 -27.97 15.38 21.49
N ILE A 47 -27.83 14.92 20.27
CA ILE A 47 -28.84 14.98 19.22
C ILE A 47 -30.04 14.11 19.58
N THR A 48 -29.79 13.01 20.32
CA THR A 48 -30.83 12.05 20.73
C THR A 48 -31.79 12.61 21.79
N ALA A 49 -31.37 13.65 22.50
CA ALA A 49 -32.19 14.34 23.47
C ALA A 49 -33.23 15.31 22.84
N GLY A 50 -33.10 15.55 21.54
CA GLY A 50 -33.89 16.55 20.82
C GLY A 50 -33.29 17.98 20.92
N GLY A 51 -33.95 18.93 20.30
CA GLY A 51 -33.44 20.30 20.22
C GLY A 51 -32.80 20.65 18.88
N GLY A 52 -32.62 21.94 18.62
CA GLY A 52 -31.98 22.43 17.41
C GLY A 52 -30.46 22.39 17.49
N ILE A 53 -29.81 22.71 16.37
CA ILE A 53 -28.36 22.87 16.29
C ILE A 53 -27.93 23.98 17.25
N PRO A 54 -26.89 23.76 18.11
CA PRO A 54 -26.37 24.83 18.97
C PRO A 54 -25.92 26.06 18.16
N HIS A 55 -26.32 27.24 18.59
CA HIS A 55 -26.09 28.50 17.85
C HIS A 55 -24.60 28.70 17.49
N GLY A 56 -23.68 28.55 18.46
CA GLY A 56 -22.25 28.72 18.21
C GLY A 56 -21.65 27.71 17.24
N LEU A 57 -22.17 26.47 17.22
CA LEU A 57 -21.79 25.46 16.26
C LEU A 57 -22.26 25.80 14.84
N TYR A 58 -23.52 26.27 14.74
CA TYR A 58 -24.09 26.67 13.45
C TYR A 58 -23.34 27.88 12.87
N GLU A 59 -23.06 28.90 13.67
CA GLU A 59 -22.28 30.07 13.24
C GLU A 59 -20.88 29.71 12.76
N ALA A 60 -20.16 28.85 13.49
CA ALA A 60 -18.83 28.42 13.12
C ALA A 60 -18.83 27.63 11.79
N ILE A 61 -19.85 26.82 11.54
CA ILE A 61 -19.98 26.05 10.28
C ILE A 61 -20.42 27.00 9.14
N ALA A 62 -21.27 28.00 9.41
CA ALA A 62 -21.73 28.95 8.42
C ALA A 62 -20.65 29.97 8.00
N ASP A 63 -19.70 30.28 8.87
CA ASP A 63 -18.57 31.16 8.57
C ASP A 63 -17.58 30.50 7.61
N PRO A 64 -17.38 30.96 6.36
CA PRO A 64 -16.50 30.35 5.38
C PRO A 64 -15.01 30.40 5.78
N GLU A 65 -14.61 31.30 6.68
CA GLU A 65 -13.23 31.47 7.14
C GLU A 65 -12.85 30.50 8.28
N THR A 66 -13.84 29.88 8.93
CA THR A 66 -13.60 28.92 10.01
C THR A 66 -13.12 27.60 9.46
N LEU A 67 -11.97 27.11 9.95
CA LEU A 67 -11.40 25.80 9.59
C LEU A 67 -11.94 24.71 10.52
N LEU A 68 -12.24 23.54 9.96
CA LEU A 68 -12.76 22.40 10.69
C LEU A 68 -11.66 21.36 10.92
N TYR A 69 -11.28 21.15 12.17
CA TYR A 69 -10.30 20.17 12.58
C TYR A 69 -10.96 18.96 13.24
N PHE A 70 -10.74 17.80 12.67
CA PHE A 70 -11.18 16.50 13.18
C PHE A 70 -10.03 15.53 13.20
N HIS A 71 -10.18 14.41 13.90
CA HIS A 71 -9.22 13.32 13.85
C HIS A 71 -9.79 12.16 13.04
N ASN A 72 -9.20 11.83 11.90
CA ASN A 72 -9.79 10.99 10.86
C ASN A 72 -11.03 11.64 10.23
N SER A 73 -10.87 12.89 9.85
CA SER A 73 -11.95 13.75 9.34
C SER A 73 -12.66 13.21 8.10
N HIS A 74 -12.04 12.28 7.36
CA HIS A 74 -12.71 11.55 6.28
C HIS A 74 -13.99 10.86 6.77
N PHE A 75 -13.97 10.28 7.97
CA PHE A 75 -15.14 9.66 8.58
C PHE A 75 -16.21 10.70 8.88
N ASP A 76 -15.88 11.70 9.68
CA ASP A 76 -16.84 12.71 10.15
C ASP A 76 -17.43 13.52 8.99
N ARG A 77 -16.60 13.94 8.05
CA ARG A 77 -17.04 14.67 6.86
C ARG A 77 -18.01 13.82 6.02
N THR A 78 -17.69 12.55 5.84
CA THR A 78 -18.55 11.63 5.09
C THR A 78 -19.88 11.42 5.81
N VAL A 79 -19.86 11.15 7.12
CA VAL A 79 -21.06 11.03 7.95
C VAL A 79 -21.93 12.26 7.88
N LEU A 80 -21.37 13.45 8.04
CA LEU A 80 -22.14 14.71 7.96
C LEU A 80 -22.76 14.91 6.57
N ARG A 81 -22.04 14.58 5.50
CA ARG A 81 -22.58 14.69 4.13
C ARG A 81 -23.81 13.81 3.91
N TYR A 82 -23.88 12.64 4.51
CA TYR A 82 -25.01 11.73 4.39
C TYR A 82 -26.14 12.04 5.39
N ALA A 83 -25.81 12.19 6.67
CA ALA A 83 -26.78 12.33 7.73
C ALA A 83 -27.22 13.79 7.98
N MET A 84 -26.31 14.76 7.83
CA MET A 84 -26.52 16.17 8.18
C MET A 84 -25.87 17.11 7.15
N PRO A 85 -26.29 17.10 5.87
CA PRO A 85 -25.56 17.79 4.79
C PRO A 85 -25.46 19.31 4.98
N ARG A 86 -26.36 19.92 5.74
CA ARG A 86 -26.27 21.36 6.10
C ARG A 86 -25.10 21.70 7.02
N LEU A 87 -24.50 20.68 7.66
CA LEU A 87 -23.35 20.82 8.56
C LEU A 87 -22.04 20.32 7.91
N ALA A 88 -22.05 20.05 6.61
CA ALA A 88 -20.90 19.56 5.85
C ALA A 88 -20.39 20.63 4.87
N PRO A 89 -19.53 21.58 5.32
CA PRO A 89 -18.95 22.59 4.44
C PRO A 89 -18.01 21.99 3.39
N PRO A 90 -17.59 22.81 2.38
CA PRO A 90 -16.65 22.39 1.35
C PRO A 90 -15.37 21.78 1.91
N VAL A 91 -14.77 20.83 1.15
CA VAL A 91 -13.62 20.03 1.59
C VAL A 91 -12.39 20.88 1.93
N GLU A 92 -12.23 22.03 1.31
CA GLU A 92 -11.09 22.95 1.48
C GLU A 92 -11.02 23.53 2.92
N ARG A 93 -12.12 23.54 3.62
CA ARG A 93 -12.18 23.99 5.02
C ARG A 93 -11.77 22.91 6.03
N TRP A 94 -11.73 21.66 5.61
CA TRP A 94 -11.42 20.53 6.49
C TRP A 94 -9.92 20.36 6.70
N ARG A 95 -9.60 19.91 7.90
CA ARG A 95 -8.25 19.54 8.35
C ARG A 95 -8.34 18.24 9.13
N ASP A 96 -7.25 17.48 9.12
CA ASP A 96 -7.20 16.14 9.73
C ASP A 96 -5.92 15.95 10.52
N THR A 97 -6.03 15.84 11.84
CA THR A 97 -4.88 15.62 12.72
C THR A 97 -4.29 14.22 12.56
N MET A 98 -5.07 13.20 12.16
CA MET A 98 -4.55 11.87 11.81
C MET A 98 -3.68 11.93 10.55
N VAL A 99 -4.15 12.57 9.49
CA VAL A 99 -3.39 12.73 8.25
C VAL A 99 -2.12 13.54 8.49
N GLN A 100 -2.22 14.61 9.28
CA GLN A 100 -1.04 15.40 9.69
C GLN A 100 -0.02 14.52 10.42
N ALA A 101 -0.43 13.64 11.31
CA ALA A 101 0.46 12.70 11.99
C ALA A 101 1.10 11.69 11.01
N LEU A 102 0.29 11.08 10.15
CA LEU A 102 0.76 10.11 9.14
C LEU A 102 1.79 10.74 8.18
N ALA A 103 1.57 11.99 7.75
CA ALA A 103 2.48 12.73 6.88
C ALA A 103 3.88 12.94 7.50
N HIS A 104 4.00 12.82 8.81
CA HIS A 104 5.26 12.94 9.54
C HIS A 104 5.77 11.59 10.11
N GLY A 105 5.19 10.47 9.70
CA GLY A 105 5.62 9.12 10.10
C GLY A 105 5.24 8.71 11.51
N LEU A 106 4.23 9.38 12.09
CA LEU A 106 3.65 9.06 13.39
C LEU A 106 2.48 8.06 13.25
N PRO A 107 2.03 7.42 14.34
CA PRO A 107 0.82 6.59 14.33
C PRO A 107 -0.43 7.40 13.94
N GLY A 108 -1.45 6.71 13.41
CA GLY A 108 -2.72 7.34 13.06
C GLY A 108 -3.75 7.37 14.19
N SER A 109 -3.63 6.53 15.20
CA SER A 109 -4.61 6.45 16.30
C SER A 109 -4.44 7.60 17.29
N LEU A 110 -5.53 8.29 17.66
CA LEU A 110 -5.48 9.40 18.63
C LEU A 110 -4.91 8.96 19.99
N GLY A 111 -5.29 7.78 20.46
CA GLY A 111 -4.77 7.23 21.73
C GLY A 111 -3.26 6.95 21.68
N GLU A 112 -2.77 6.34 20.60
CA GLU A 112 -1.32 6.11 20.42
C GLU A 112 -0.56 7.43 20.26
N LEU A 113 -1.14 8.42 19.56
CA LEU A 113 -0.54 9.75 19.44
C LEU A 113 -0.41 10.46 20.79
N CYS A 114 -1.41 10.36 21.66
CA CYS A 114 -1.32 10.89 23.03
C CYS A 114 -0.14 10.27 23.79
N GLU A 115 0.05 8.97 23.69
CA GLU A 115 1.17 8.26 24.34
C GLU A 115 2.52 8.68 23.74
N VAL A 116 2.64 8.66 22.42
CA VAL A 116 3.88 8.96 21.68
C VAL A 116 4.31 10.43 21.83
N LEU A 117 3.35 11.35 21.88
CA LEU A 117 3.60 12.79 21.99
C LEU A 117 3.61 13.30 23.43
N GLY A 118 3.45 12.43 24.43
CA GLY A 118 3.51 12.78 25.83
C GLY A 118 2.39 13.73 26.27
N VAL A 119 1.16 13.49 25.79
CA VAL A 119 -0.02 14.24 26.23
C VAL A 119 -0.31 13.86 27.69
N PRO A 120 -0.56 14.84 28.60
CA PRO A 120 -0.89 14.58 29.99
C PRO A 120 -2.11 13.66 30.13
N GLN A 121 -2.10 12.77 31.13
CA GLN A 121 -3.14 11.74 31.30
C GLN A 121 -4.56 12.29 31.48
N ASP A 122 -4.69 13.46 32.11
CA ASP A 122 -5.95 14.16 32.32
C ASP A 122 -6.58 14.69 31.01
N LYS A 123 -5.76 14.78 29.96
CA LYS A 123 -6.14 15.23 28.60
C LYS A 123 -5.97 14.17 27.54
N ALA A 124 -5.48 12.98 27.90
CA ALA A 124 -5.30 11.91 26.95
C ALA A 124 -6.63 11.17 26.69
N LYS A 125 -6.71 10.51 25.53
CA LYS A 125 -7.89 9.70 25.18
C LYS A 125 -8.16 8.63 26.23
N ASP A 126 -9.43 8.53 26.67
CA ASP A 126 -9.89 7.54 27.63
C ASP A 126 -9.79 6.12 27.08
N LYS A 127 -9.07 5.24 27.80
CA LYS A 127 -8.90 3.83 27.42
C LYS A 127 -10.19 3.00 27.57
N GLU A 128 -11.13 3.43 28.42
CA GLU A 128 -12.42 2.77 28.61
C GLU A 128 -13.43 3.07 27.49
N GLY A 129 -13.15 4.08 26.65
CA GLY A 129 -14.01 4.49 25.56
C GLY A 129 -14.40 3.38 24.59
N LYS A 130 -13.52 2.36 24.40
CA LYS A 130 -13.83 1.19 23.56
C LYS A 130 -15.09 0.44 24.03
N ALA A 131 -15.31 0.32 25.33
CA ALA A 131 -16.50 -0.34 25.87
C ALA A 131 -17.77 0.47 25.63
N LEU A 132 -17.69 1.79 25.72
CA LEU A 132 -18.80 2.71 25.45
C LEU A 132 -19.16 2.73 23.97
N ILE A 133 -18.16 2.76 23.08
CA ILE A 133 -18.37 2.66 21.64
C ILE A 133 -19.03 1.31 21.28
N GLN A 134 -18.55 0.20 21.88
CA GLN A 134 -19.16 -1.10 21.65
C GLN A 134 -20.61 -1.17 22.14
N LEU A 135 -20.94 -0.45 23.20
CA LEU A 135 -22.28 -0.43 23.79
C LEU A 135 -23.26 0.41 22.94
N PHE A 136 -22.88 1.62 22.53
CA PHE A 136 -23.78 2.60 21.94
C PHE A 136 -23.69 2.72 20.42
N CYS A 137 -22.50 2.52 19.82
CA CYS A 137 -22.28 2.76 18.39
C CYS A 137 -22.59 1.55 17.50
N LYS A 138 -22.87 0.39 18.09
CA LYS A 138 -23.09 -0.86 17.37
C LYS A 138 -24.36 -1.56 17.83
N PRO A 139 -24.98 -2.36 16.95
CA PRO A 139 -26.07 -3.24 17.36
C PRO A 139 -25.63 -4.19 18.47
N ARG A 140 -26.51 -4.45 19.40
CA ARG A 140 -26.31 -5.45 20.47
C ARG A 140 -26.25 -6.86 19.87
N PRO A 141 -25.57 -7.81 20.52
CA PRO A 141 -25.55 -9.21 20.09
C PRO A 141 -26.95 -9.77 19.85
N LYS A 142 -27.10 -10.68 18.88
CA LYS A 142 -28.39 -11.23 18.47
C LYS A 142 -29.18 -11.89 19.61
N ASN A 143 -28.50 -12.41 20.62
CA ASN A 143 -29.10 -13.02 21.82
C ASN A 143 -29.47 -12.00 22.90
N SER A 144 -29.20 -10.72 22.69
CA SER A 144 -29.59 -9.66 23.64
C SER A 144 -31.08 -9.35 23.53
N LYS A 145 -31.73 -9.10 24.67
CA LYS A 145 -33.13 -8.66 24.72
C LYS A 145 -33.36 -7.28 24.05
N LEU A 146 -32.33 -6.43 24.06
CA LEU A 146 -32.35 -5.11 23.46
C LEU A 146 -31.49 -5.13 22.21
N ARG A 147 -32.02 -4.66 21.09
CA ARG A 147 -31.27 -4.50 19.84
C ARG A 147 -30.25 -3.37 19.91
N ARG A 148 -30.54 -2.32 20.67
CA ARG A 148 -29.73 -1.10 20.79
C ARG A 148 -29.73 -0.57 22.23
N ALA A 149 -28.57 -0.10 22.71
CA ALA A 149 -28.47 0.67 23.93
C ALA A 149 -28.67 2.15 23.63
N THR A 150 -29.35 2.86 24.54
CA THR A 150 -29.67 4.29 24.40
C THR A 150 -29.52 5.00 25.75
N SER A 151 -29.60 6.33 25.75
CA SER A 151 -29.63 7.16 26.96
C SER A 151 -30.74 6.74 27.95
N LYS A 152 -31.85 6.22 27.44
CA LYS A 152 -33.00 5.76 28.26
C LYS A 152 -32.75 4.39 28.89
N THR A 153 -32.10 3.50 28.16
CA THR A 153 -31.84 2.12 28.64
C THR A 153 -30.58 2.01 29.51
N HIS A 154 -29.60 2.89 29.28
CA HIS A 154 -28.28 2.88 29.97
C HIS A 154 -27.87 4.32 30.36
N PRO A 155 -28.62 4.99 31.25
CA PRO A 155 -28.43 6.44 31.51
C PRO A 155 -27.12 6.78 32.21
N LYS A 156 -26.54 5.86 33.00
CA LYS A 156 -25.24 6.06 33.66
C LYS A 156 -24.09 5.99 32.65
N GLU A 157 -24.09 4.96 31.82
CA GLU A 157 -23.09 4.75 30.78
C GLU A 157 -23.19 5.85 29.70
N TRP A 158 -24.42 6.33 29.40
CA TRP A 158 -24.62 7.44 28.47
C TRP A 158 -23.95 8.74 28.93
N ARG A 159 -24.06 9.09 30.21
CA ARG A 159 -23.37 10.25 30.78
C ARG A 159 -21.85 10.13 30.65
N ARG A 160 -21.30 8.91 30.85
CA ARG A 160 -19.86 8.65 30.65
C ARG A 160 -19.50 8.76 29.16
N PHE A 161 -20.38 8.33 28.27
CA PHE A 161 -20.18 8.42 26.82
C PHE A 161 -20.17 9.88 26.32
N VAL A 162 -21.03 10.73 26.84
CA VAL A 162 -21.02 12.17 26.57
C VAL A 162 -19.71 12.81 27.06
N ALA A 163 -19.27 12.47 28.26
CA ALA A 163 -18.00 12.96 28.81
C ALA A 163 -16.80 12.48 27.98
N TYR A 164 -16.82 11.21 27.53
CA TYR A 164 -15.80 10.64 26.65
C TYR A 164 -15.70 11.40 25.32
N ALA A 165 -16.82 11.68 24.66
CA ALA A 165 -16.83 12.46 23.42
C ALA A 165 -16.19 13.85 23.59
N GLY A 166 -16.45 14.53 24.70
CA GLY A 166 -15.80 15.81 25.03
C GLY A 166 -14.29 15.68 25.23
N LEU A 167 -13.83 14.61 25.86
CA LEU A 167 -12.40 14.37 26.12
C LEU A 167 -11.61 14.13 24.82
N ASP A 168 -12.21 13.55 23.79
CA ASP A 168 -11.55 13.38 22.49
C ASP A 168 -11.20 14.72 21.84
N ILE A 169 -12.00 15.78 22.04
CA ILE A 169 -11.67 17.15 21.60
C ILE A 169 -10.43 17.69 22.33
N GLU A 170 -10.35 17.50 23.65
CA GLU A 170 -9.16 17.93 24.42
C GLU A 170 -7.90 17.20 23.98
N ALA A 171 -8.01 15.89 23.80
CA ALA A 171 -6.90 15.06 23.33
C ALA A 171 -6.43 15.52 21.93
N MET A 172 -7.34 15.78 21.01
CA MET A 172 -7.02 16.25 19.65
C MET A 172 -6.32 17.60 19.65
N ARG A 173 -6.78 18.59 20.48
CA ARG A 173 -6.14 19.90 20.63
C ARG A 173 -4.70 19.76 21.14
N GLU A 174 -4.49 18.92 22.15
CA GLU A 174 -3.15 18.68 22.71
C GLU A 174 -2.22 17.98 21.72
N VAL A 175 -2.73 17.02 20.96
CA VAL A 175 -1.98 16.35 19.86
C VAL A 175 -1.61 17.39 18.79
N TYR A 176 -2.55 18.21 18.33
CA TYR A 176 -2.31 19.24 17.30
C TYR A 176 -1.20 20.22 17.69
N LYS A 177 -1.15 20.66 18.96
CA LYS A 177 -0.09 21.56 19.46
C LYS A 177 1.31 20.98 19.34
N ARG A 178 1.44 19.64 19.31
CA ARG A 178 2.70 18.91 19.27
C ARG A 178 3.05 18.36 17.88
N LEU A 179 2.08 18.34 16.97
CA LEU A 179 2.30 17.87 15.61
C LEU A 179 3.10 18.86 14.76
N PRO A 180 4.11 18.42 14.00
CA PRO A 180 4.75 19.25 13.01
C PRO A 180 3.80 19.57 11.84
N LYS A 181 4.13 20.62 11.08
CA LYS A 181 3.30 21.12 9.96
C LYS A 181 3.97 20.98 8.59
N TRP A 182 5.22 20.56 8.53
CA TRP A 182 6.05 20.61 7.32
C TRP A 182 5.44 19.93 6.08
N ASN A 183 4.81 18.79 6.30
CA ASN A 183 4.21 17.97 5.23
C ASN A 183 2.66 18.09 5.20
N TYR A 184 2.08 19.10 5.83
CA TYR A 184 0.62 19.26 5.90
C TYR A 184 0.21 20.74 5.74
N GLN A 185 0.79 21.38 4.71
CA GLN A 185 0.52 22.75 4.33
C GLN A 185 0.78 22.93 2.83
N GLY A 186 0.35 24.05 2.25
CA GLY A 186 0.59 24.39 0.86
C GLY A 186 0.10 23.30 -0.10
N THR A 187 0.97 22.86 -0.98
CA THR A 187 0.67 21.85 -2.03
C THR A 187 0.26 20.50 -1.45
N GLU A 188 0.86 20.06 -0.35
CA GLU A 188 0.50 18.79 0.29
C GLU A 188 -0.91 18.84 0.91
N LEU A 189 -1.30 19.95 1.49
CA LEU A 189 -2.67 20.15 1.98
C LEU A 189 -3.69 20.18 0.83
N ALA A 190 -3.37 20.87 -0.26
CA ALA A 190 -4.22 20.90 -1.44
C ALA A 190 -4.34 19.50 -2.08
N LEU A 191 -3.26 18.74 -2.08
CA LEU A 191 -3.26 17.35 -2.54
C LEU A 191 -4.14 16.45 -1.67
N TRP A 192 -4.11 16.63 -0.35
CA TRP A 192 -5.02 15.90 0.54
C TRP A 192 -6.49 16.23 0.26
N HIS A 193 -6.82 17.50 0.01
CA HIS A 193 -8.19 17.87 -0.39
C HIS A 193 -8.60 17.17 -1.70
N ARG A 194 -7.70 17.09 -2.67
CA ARG A 194 -7.93 16.35 -3.93
C ARG A 194 -8.10 14.85 -3.69
N ASP A 195 -7.30 14.28 -2.82
CA ASP A 195 -7.45 12.89 -2.36
C ASP A 195 -8.85 12.63 -1.79
N GLN A 196 -9.36 13.54 -0.98
CA GLN A 196 -10.72 13.46 -0.44
C GLN A 196 -11.78 13.51 -1.55
N GLN A 197 -11.60 14.35 -2.56
CA GLN A 197 -12.49 14.40 -3.73
C GLN A 197 -12.45 13.10 -4.54
N ILE A 198 -11.27 12.52 -4.73
CA ILE A 198 -11.10 11.22 -5.41
C ILE A 198 -11.79 10.11 -4.61
N ASN A 199 -11.59 10.04 -3.31
CA ASN A 199 -12.24 9.08 -2.44
C ASN A 199 -13.76 9.23 -2.41
N ASP A 200 -14.28 10.45 -2.48
CA ASP A 200 -15.72 10.74 -2.56
C ASP A 200 -16.32 10.36 -3.92
N ARG A 201 -15.58 10.56 -5.00
CA ARG A 201 -15.95 10.13 -6.36
C ARG A 201 -16.04 8.62 -6.41
N GLY A 202 -15.03 7.94 -5.88
CA GLY A 202 -14.91 6.50 -5.91
C GLY A 202 -14.74 5.95 -7.33
N VAL A 203 -14.79 4.64 -7.45
CA VAL A 203 -14.61 3.90 -8.71
C VAL A 203 -15.81 3.00 -8.98
N CYS A 204 -16.27 2.98 -10.23
CA CYS A 204 -17.39 2.15 -10.65
C CYS A 204 -16.99 0.67 -10.64
N MET A 205 -17.85 -0.20 -10.10
CA MET A 205 -17.56 -1.61 -9.89
C MET A 205 -18.58 -2.50 -10.59
N ASP A 206 -18.10 -3.58 -11.23
CA ASP A 206 -18.93 -4.61 -11.83
C ASP A 206 -19.47 -5.56 -10.76
N MET A 207 -20.64 -5.23 -10.25
CA MET A 207 -21.30 -6.01 -9.20
C MET A 207 -21.86 -7.33 -9.71
N GLN A 208 -22.18 -7.42 -11.01
CA GLN A 208 -22.61 -8.67 -11.62
C GLN A 208 -21.48 -9.68 -11.67
N LEU A 209 -20.28 -9.24 -12.11
CA LEU A 209 -19.08 -10.07 -12.09
C LEU A 209 -18.74 -10.52 -10.65
N ALA A 210 -18.80 -9.60 -9.68
CA ALA A 210 -18.48 -9.93 -8.30
C ALA A 210 -19.40 -11.02 -7.72
N ARG A 211 -20.72 -10.93 -7.97
CA ARG A 211 -21.68 -11.96 -7.55
C ARG A 211 -21.42 -13.30 -8.25
N ALA A 212 -21.26 -13.27 -9.56
CA ALA A 212 -21.00 -14.45 -10.36
C ALA A 212 -19.71 -15.17 -9.94
N ALA A 213 -18.64 -14.42 -9.65
CA ALA A 213 -17.40 -14.98 -9.16
C ALA A 213 -17.54 -15.62 -7.78
N ILE A 214 -18.29 -15.02 -6.85
CA ILE A 214 -18.57 -15.62 -5.53
C ILE A 214 -19.33 -16.93 -5.69
N GLU A 215 -20.38 -16.97 -6.52
CA GLU A 215 -21.17 -18.17 -6.77
C GLU A 215 -20.31 -19.28 -7.39
N ALA A 216 -19.51 -18.95 -8.42
CA ALA A 216 -18.63 -19.91 -9.07
C ALA A 216 -17.59 -20.49 -8.10
N VAL A 217 -16.98 -19.65 -7.24
CA VAL A 217 -16.05 -20.11 -6.21
C VAL A 217 -16.73 -21.00 -5.16
N ASP A 218 -17.92 -20.62 -4.70
CA ASP A 218 -18.65 -21.41 -3.70
C ASP A 218 -19.05 -22.81 -4.26
N GLN A 219 -19.41 -22.91 -5.55
CA GLN A 219 -19.66 -24.16 -6.24
C GLN A 219 -18.38 -24.97 -6.40
N GLU A 220 -17.29 -24.35 -6.85
CA GLU A 220 -16.01 -25.02 -7.03
C GLU A 220 -15.42 -25.53 -5.70
N GLN A 221 -15.54 -24.76 -4.63
CA GLN A 221 -15.10 -25.24 -3.30
C GLN A 221 -15.89 -26.46 -2.83
N LYS A 222 -17.19 -26.54 -3.10
CA LYS A 222 -17.98 -27.72 -2.81
C LYS A 222 -17.53 -28.92 -3.64
N ARG A 223 -17.23 -28.71 -4.93
CA ARG A 223 -16.71 -29.75 -5.83
C ARG A 223 -15.35 -30.27 -5.35
N LEU A 224 -14.42 -29.36 -5.00
CA LEU A 224 -13.11 -29.72 -4.48
C LEU A 224 -13.19 -30.42 -3.12
N ALA A 225 -14.09 -30.01 -2.24
CA ALA A 225 -14.32 -30.68 -0.96
C ALA A 225 -14.84 -32.11 -1.17
N LYS A 226 -15.83 -32.30 -2.04
CA LYS A 226 -16.36 -33.63 -2.39
C LYS A 226 -15.26 -34.52 -2.95
N ARG A 227 -14.44 -34.00 -3.88
CA ARG A 227 -13.32 -34.74 -4.45
C ARG A 227 -12.29 -35.13 -3.39
N THR A 228 -12.00 -34.23 -2.44
CA THR A 228 -11.11 -34.52 -1.30
C THR A 228 -11.66 -35.66 -0.45
N GLN A 229 -12.96 -35.65 -0.13
CA GLN A 229 -13.59 -36.71 0.64
C GLN A 229 -13.54 -38.07 -0.10
N GLU A 230 -13.81 -38.09 -1.39
CA GLU A 230 -13.71 -39.30 -2.22
C GLU A 230 -12.28 -39.88 -2.23
N MET A 231 -11.27 -39.03 -2.32
CA MET A 231 -9.86 -39.44 -2.36
C MET A 231 -9.29 -39.87 -1.00
N THR A 232 -9.93 -39.47 0.09
CA THR A 232 -9.48 -39.73 1.46
C THR A 232 -10.45 -40.64 2.23
N ASP A 233 -11.35 -41.33 1.54
CA ASP A 233 -12.38 -42.20 2.14
C ASP A 233 -13.15 -41.50 3.28
N GLY A 234 -13.34 -40.17 3.14
CA GLY A 234 -14.06 -39.34 4.11
C GLY A 234 -13.23 -38.87 5.31
N GLU A 235 -11.95 -39.21 5.41
CA GLU A 235 -11.08 -38.78 6.52
C GLU A 235 -10.84 -37.27 6.52
N VAL A 236 -10.77 -36.65 5.33
CA VAL A 236 -10.59 -35.19 5.17
C VAL A 236 -11.82 -34.60 4.49
N GLN A 237 -12.51 -33.72 5.18
CA GLN A 237 -13.76 -33.12 4.69
C GLN A 237 -13.54 -32.06 3.60
N ALA A 238 -12.41 -31.37 3.62
CA ALA A 238 -12.00 -30.40 2.60
C ALA A 238 -10.49 -30.21 2.61
N ALA A 239 -9.90 -29.97 1.46
CA ALA A 239 -8.46 -29.74 1.31
C ALA A 239 -7.96 -28.47 2.04
N THR A 240 -8.87 -27.58 2.45
CA THR A 240 -8.56 -26.43 3.30
C THR A 240 -8.25 -26.79 4.74
N GLN A 241 -8.62 -27.98 5.20
CA GLN A 241 -8.28 -28.52 6.51
C GLN A 241 -6.84 -29.01 6.55
N ARG A 242 -5.92 -28.07 6.72
CA ARG A 242 -4.47 -28.26 6.59
C ARG A 242 -3.95 -29.48 7.36
N ASP A 243 -4.22 -29.53 8.66
CA ASP A 243 -3.60 -30.53 9.55
C ASP A 243 -4.17 -31.92 9.30
N ALA A 244 -5.46 -32.02 8.98
CA ALA A 244 -6.10 -33.29 8.59
C ALA A 244 -5.52 -33.81 7.26
N LEU A 245 -5.29 -32.93 6.28
CA LEU A 245 -4.73 -33.30 4.99
C LEU A 245 -3.27 -33.75 5.14
N ILE A 246 -2.44 -33.04 5.91
CA ILE A 246 -1.05 -33.45 6.18
C ILE A 246 -1.03 -34.83 6.84
N LYS A 247 -1.84 -35.01 7.88
CA LYS A 247 -1.94 -36.27 8.61
C LYS A 247 -2.28 -37.43 7.65
N HIS A 248 -3.33 -37.26 6.83
CA HIS A 248 -3.72 -38.27 5.84
C HIS A 248 -2.60 -38.62 4.86
N ILE A 249 -1.90 -37.60 4.32
CA ILE A 249 -0.80 -37.80 3.36
C ILE A 249 0.35 -38.58 4.01
N VAL A 250 0.70 -38.27 5.24
CA VAL A 250 1.78 -39.00 5.97
C VAL A 250 1.34 -40.42 6.30
N GLU A 251 0.16 -40.62 6.83
CA GLU A 251 -0.34 -41.92 7.28
C GLU A 251 -0.61 -42.89 6.10
N SER A 252 -1.20 -42.38 5.00
CA SER A 252 -1.60 -43.23 3.86
C SER A 252 -0.54 -43.39 2.80
N TYR A 253 0.38 -42.44 2.64
CA TYR A 253 1.38 -42.44 1.58
C TYR A 253 2.84 -42.36 2.07
N GLY A 254 3.08 -42.16 3.36
CA GLY A 254 4.41 -42.00 3.93
C GLY A 254 5.16 -40.76 3.42
N VAL A 255 4.44 -39.76 2.92
CA VAL A 255 5.01 -38.52 2.36
C VAL A 255 5.00 -37.41 3.37
N GLU A 256 6.18 -36.94 3.77
CA GLU A 256 6.33 -35.77 4.62
C GLU A 256 6.42 -34.49 3.80
N LEU A 257 5.75 -33.45 4.29
CA LEU A 257 5.77 -32.10 3.72
C LEU A 257 6.31 -31.11 4.74
N PRO A 258 7.32 -30.29 4.41
CA PRO A 258 7.88 -29.32 5.35
C PRO A 258 6.87 -28.22 5.73
N ASP A 259 6.02 -27.85 4.80
CA ASP A 259 4.92 -26.89 4.96
C ASP A 259 3.87 -27.04 3.85
N MET A 260 2.81 -26.22 3.90
CA MET A 260 1.76 -26.14 2.87
C MET A 260 1.78 -24.80 2.12
N GLN A 261 2.95 -24.18 2.00
CA GLN A 261 3.10 -22.96 1.22
C GLN A 261 3.01 -23.24 -0.28
N ARG A 262 2.57 -22.26 -1.04
CA ARG A 262 2.37 -22.35 -2.48
C ARG A 262 3.59 -22.94 -3.21
N SER A 263 4.77 -22.39 -2.94
CA SER A 263 6.03 -22.83 -3.57
C SER A 263 6.39 -24.28 -3.24
N THR A 264 6.11 -24.73 -2.02
CA THR A 264 6.32 -26.12 -1.61
C THR A 264 5.35 -27.04 -2.35
N LEU A 265 4.07 -26.68 -2.43
CA LEU A 265 3.05 -27.47 -3.13
C LEU A 265 3.38 -27.58 -4.63
N GLU A 266 3.70 -26.46 -5.30
CA GLU A 266 4.04 -26.44 -6.72
C GLU A 266 5.26 -27.32 -7.02
N ARG A 267 6.32 -27.22 -6.21
CA ARG A 267 7.52 -28.06 -6.35
C ARG A 267 7.23 -29.54 -6.14
N ARG A 268 6.41 -29.89 -5.14
CA ARG A 268 6.06 -31.29 -4.87
C ARG A 268 5.12 -31.88 -5.93
N ILE A 269 4.22 -31.09 -6.49
CA ILE A 269 3.36 -31.50 -7.60
C ILE A 269 4.21 -31.81 -8.85
N ALA A 270 5.27 -31.04 -9.08
CA ALA A 270 6.20 -31.24 -10.20
C ALA A 270 7.18 -32.43 -9.99
N ASP A 271 7.32 -32.94 -8.77
CA ASP A 271 8.21 -34.03 -8.43
C ASP A 271 7.75 -35.33 -9.13
N PRO A 272 8.55 -35.93 -10.06
CA PRO A 272 8.14 -37.14 -10.80
C PRO A 272 7.92 -38.34 -9.88
N ASP A 273 8.63 -38.42 -8.76
CA ASP A 273 8.62 -39.57 -7.85
C ASP A 273 7.43 -39.54 -6.86
N LEU A 274 6.67 -38.45 -6.81
CA LEU A 274 5.51 -38.33 -5.92
C LEU A 274 4.31 -39.15 -6.47
N PRO A 275 3.59 -39.93 -5.64
CA PRO A 275 2.40 -40.66 -6.08
C PRO A 275 1.34 -39.70 -6.68
N SER A 276 0.70 -40.14 -7.78
CA SER A 276 -0.29 -39.36 -8.51
C SER A 276 -1.46 -38.89 -7.63
N ALA A 277 -1.93 -39.75 -6.71
CA ALA A 277 -2.97 -39.39 -5.76
C ALA A 277 -2.53 -38.28 -4.81
N VAL A 278 -1.28 -38.23 -4.34
CA VAL A 278 -0.74 -37.18 -3.53
C VAL A 278 -0.64 -35.88 -4.36
N LYS A 279 -0.14 -35.97 -5.61
CA LYS A 279 -0.11 -34.80 -6.52
C LYS A 279 -1.49 -34.18 -6.70
N GLU A 280 -2.51 -35.00 -6.90
CA GLU A 280 -3.91 -34.54 -7.06
C GLU A 280 -4.41 -33.87 -5.77
N LEU A 281 -4.19 -34.47 -4.59
CA LEU A 281 -4.54 -33.85 -3.30
C LEU A 281 -3.84 -32.50 -3.08
N LEU A 282 -2.55 -32.40 -3.42
CA LEU A 282 -1.81 -31.15 -3.31
C LEU A 282 -2.30 -30.11 -4.33
N ALA A 283 -2.67 -30.50 -5.53
CA ALA A 283 -3.25 -29.61 -6.54
C ALA A 283 -4.62 -29.07 -6.08
N ILE A 284 -5.49 -29.93 -5.54
CA ILE A 284 -6.77 -29.54 -4.95
C ILE A 284 -6.53 -28.55 -3.78
N ARG A 285 -5.56 -28.83 -2.92
CA ARG A 285 -5.18 -27.92 -1.82
C ARG A 285 -4.74 -26.56 -2.34
N LEU A 286 -3.91 -26.53 -3.36
CA LEU A 286 -3.41 -25.30 -3.97
C LEU A 286 -4.56 -24.46 -4.54
N GLN A 287 -5.48 -25.07 -5.28
CA GLN A 287 -6.68 -24.40 -5.79
C GLN A 287 -7.58 -23.89 -4.66
N ALA A 288 -7.95 -24.76 -3.71
CA ALA A 288 -8.88 -24.44 -2.62
C ALA A 288 -8.37 -23.34 -1.68
N SER A 289 -7.05 -23.14 -1.59
CA SER A 289 -6.43 -22.12 -0.74
C SER A 289 -6.41 -20.71 -1.35
N THR A 290 -6.92 -20.51 -2.55
CA THR A 290 -6.94 -19.20 -3.22
C THR A 290 -7.84 -18.22 -2.45
N THR A 291 -7.27 -17.06 -2.05
CA THR A 291 -7.93 -16.09 -1.16
C THR A 291 -8.72 -15.00 -1.90
N SER A 292 -8.79 -15.06 -3.23
CA SER A 292 -9.43 -14.05 -4.09
C SER A 292 -10.89 -13.76 -3.74
N THR A 293 -11.63 -14.78 -3.28
CA THR A 293 -13.05 -14.65 -2.89
C THR A 293 -13.26 -13.61 -1.78
N SER A 294 -12.31 -13.44 -0.86
CA SER A 294 -12.40 -12.44 0.20
C SER A 294 -12.47 -11.02 -0.37
N LYS A 295 -11.80 -10.77 -1.49
CA LYS A 295 -11.81 -9.47 -2.18
C LYS A 295 -13.16 -9.17 -2.81
N TYR A 296 -13.78 -10.15 -3.49
CA TYR A 296 -15.13 -10.00 -4.01
C TYR A 296 -16.16 -9.76 -2.90
N LYS A 297 -16.07 -10.49 -1.78
CA LYS A 297 -16.94 -10.30 -0.62
C LYS A 297 -16.73 -8.92 0.04
N ALA A 298 -15.51 -8.42 0.12
CA ALA A 298 -15.21 -7.07 0.60
C ALA A 298 -15.82 -6.00 -0.32
N LEU A 299 -15.71 -6.20 -1.64
CA LEU A 299 -16.33 -5.32 -2.64
C LEU A 299 -17.85 -5.27 -2.47
N MET A 300 -18.51 -6.44 -2.38
CA MET A 300 -19.96 -6.52 -2.20
C MET A 300 -20.49 -5.81 -0.96
N LYS A 301 -19.69 -5.76 0.10
CA LYS A 301 -20.06 -5.09 1.36
C LYS A 301 -19.78 -3.59 1.35
N GLY A 302 -18.77 -3.15 0.58
CA GLY A 302 -18.27 -1.78 0.63
C GLY A 302 -18.82 -0.86 -0.46
N VAL A 303 -19.40 -1.42 -1.51
CA VAL A 303 -19.94 -0.63 -2.63
C VAL A 303 -21.15 0.18 -2.18
N SER A 304 -21.23 1.43 -2.62
CA SER A 304 -22.39 2.30 -2.41
C SER A 304 -23.58 1.89 -3.30
N HIS A 305 -24.77 2.37 -3.00
CA HIS A 305 -26.00 2.03 -3.75
C HIS A 305 -25.92 2.37 -5.25
N ASP A 306 -25.11 3.34 -5.63
CA ASP A 306 -24.89 3.72 -7.03
C ASP A 306 -23.86 2.85 -7.77
N GLY A 307 -23.37 1.77 -7.15
CA GLY A 307 -22.39 0.85 -7.74
C GLY A 307 -20.95 1.34 -7.69
N ARG A 308 -20.65 2.41 -6.95
CA ARG A 308 -19.29 2.92 -6.80
C ARG A 308 -18.67 2.53 -5.45
N LEU A 309 -17.42 2.11 -5.48
CA LEU A 309 -16.63 1.86 -4.27
C LEU A 309 -15.85 3.12 -3.92
N ARG A 310 -16.08 3.65 -2.72
CA ARG A 310 -15.51 4.91 -2.22
C ARG A 310 -14.61 4.68 -1.02
N GLY A 311 -13.72 5.65 -0.73
CA GLY A 311 -12.81 5.55 0.40
C GLY A 311 -11.74 4.46 0.23
N THR A 312 -11.26 4.25 -0.99
CA THR A 312 -10.29 3.19 -1.34
C THR A 312 -8.85 3.57 -1.07
N LEU A 313 -8.58 4.85 -0.81
CA LEU A 313 -7.23 5.39 -0.64
C LEU A 313 -7.06 6.03 0.74
N GLN A 314 -5.98 5.70 1.42
CA GLN A 314 -5.50 6.40 2.62
C GLN A 314 -4.31 7.29 2.27
N PHE A 315 -4.50 8.59 2.36
CA PHE A 315 -3.43 9.57 2.15
C PHE A 315 -2.30 9.36 3.17
N CYS A 316 -1.05 9.35 2.71
CA CYS A 316 0.14 9.08 3.53
C CYS A 316 0.05 7.76 4.33
N GLY A 317 -0.77 6.81 3.89
CA GLY A 317 -0.99 5.55 4.60
C GLY A 317 0.20 4.59 4.60
N ALA A 318 1.14 4.75 3.66
CA ALA A 318 2.43 4.08 3.69
C ALA A 318 3.40 4.92 4.54
N SER A 319 3.74 4.38 5.69
CA SER A 319 4.62 5.06 6.65
C SER A 319 5.94 5.48 5.97
N ARG A 320 6.45 6.66 6.30
CA ARG A 320 7.73 7.23 5.88
C ARG A 320 7.74 7.93 4.52
N THR A 321 7.24 7.29 3.46
CA THR A 321 7.38 7.80 2.08
C THR A 321 6.27 8.76 1.65
N GLY A 322 5.14 8.78 2.35
CA GLY A 322 3.97 9.57 1.99
C GLY A 322 3.14 8.98 0.84
N ARG A 323 3.43 7.74 0.42
CA ARG A 323 2.62 7.01 -0.56
C ARG A 323 1.24 6.69 0.01
N TRP A 324 0.26 6.55 -0.89
CA TRP A 324 -1.07 6.07 -0.52
C TRP A 324 -1.05 4.61 -0.08
N ALA A 325 -1.90 4.26 0.86
CA ALA A 325 -2.21 2.87 1.17
C ALA A 325 -3.62 2.53 0.68
N GLY A 326 -3.78 1.33 0.11
CA GLY A 326 -5.08 0.82 -0.30
C GLY A 326 -5.98 0.49 0.91
N ARG A 327 -7.27 0.72 0.75
CA ARG A 327 -8.33 0.34 1.69
C ARG A 327 -9.35 -0.53 1.01
N LEU A 328 -10.14 -1.27 1.77
CA LEU A 328 -11.24 -2.12 1.31
C LEU A 328 -10.78 -3.17 0.30
N PHE A 329 -11.10 -3.00 -0.96
CA PHE A 329 -10.72 -3.90 -2.06
C PHE A 329 -9.21 -3.95 -2.29
N GLN A 330 -8.49 -2.87 -1.95
CA GLN A 330 -7.03 -2.72 -2.03
C GLN A 330 -6.48 -3.11 -3.42
N PRO A 331 -6.77 -2.37 -4.48
CA PRO A 331 -6.31 -2.69 -5.83
C PRO A 331 -4.79 -2.81 -5.96
N GLN A 332 -4.04 -2.09 -5.10
CA GLN A 332 -2.58 -2.12 -5.03
C GLN A 332 -2.02 -3.52 -4.70
N ASN A 333 -2.80 -4.33 -3.99
CA ASN A 333 -2.40 -5.65 -3.48
C ASN A 333 -3.12 -6.82 -4.19
N LEU A 334 -3.73 -6.58 -5.34
CA LEU A 334 -4.34 -7.65 -6.11
C LEU A 334 -3.27 -8.56 -6.72
N PRO A 335 -3.50 -9.88 -6.78
CA PRO A 335 -2.57 -10.80 -7.40
C PRO A 335 -2.36 -10.45 -8.88
N ARG A 336 -1.18 -10.75 -9.41
CA ARG A 336 -0.97 -10.67 -10.86
C ARG A 336 -1.80 -11.75 -11.54
N PRO A 337 -2.47 -11.45 -12.66
CA PRO A 337 -3.15 -12.46 -13.43
C PRO A 337 -2.19 -13.53 -13.93
N SER A 338 -2.59 -14.78 -13.89
CA SER A 338 -1.85 -15.90 -14.48
C SER A 338 -2.37 -16.25 -15.89
N LEU A 339 -3.62 -15.88 -16.18
CA LEU A 339 -4.24 -16.05 -17.49
C LEU A 339 -3.92 -14.86 -18.40
N LYS A 340 -3.93 -15.09 -19.71
CA LYS A 340 -3.84 -14.05 -20.73
C LYS A 340 -5.10 -13.19 -20.71
N GLN A 341 -4.98 -11.92 -21.14
CA GLN A 341 -6.10 -10.98 -21.10
C GLN A 341 -7.31 -11.45 -21.91
N GLU A 342 -7.10 -12.04 -23.08
CA GLU A 342 -8.18 -12.62 -23.91
C GLU A 342 -8.96 -13.70 -23.17
N GLN A 343 -8.27 -14.58 -22.42
CA GLN A 343 -8.89 -15.62 -21.59
C GLN A 343 -9.64 -15.01 -20.39
N ILE A 344 -9.13 -13.91 -19.83
CA ILE A 344 -9.80 -13.20 -18.73
C ILE A 344 -11.09 -12.57 -19.25
N ASP A 345 -11.06 -11.92 -20.39
CA ASP A 345 -12.24 -11.27 -20.99
C ASP A 345 -13.34 -12.31 -21.32
N GLU A 346 -12.96 -13.43 -21.93
CA GLU A 346 -13.86 -14.56 -22.17
C GLU A 346 -14.40 -15.14 -20.84
N GLY A 347 -13.53 -15.29 -19.87
CA GLY A 347 -13.86 -15.82 -18.54
C GLY A 347 -14.81 -14.93 -17.76
N ILE A 348 -14.70 -13.60 -17.87
CA ILE A 348 -15.64 -12.63 -17.27
C ILE A 348 -17.05 -12.85 -17.84
N GLU A 349 -17.18 -12.97 -19.14
CA GLU A 349 -18.47 -13.22 -19.78
C GLU A 349 -19.05 -14.59 -19.41
N ALA A 350 -18.18 -15.62 -19.37
CA ALA A 350 -18.58 -16.97 -18.95
C ALA A 350 -19.03 -17.02 -17.46
N LEU A 351 -18.34 -16.30 -16.56
CA LEU A 351 -18.75 -16.16 -15.16
C LEU A 351 -20.12 -15.51 -15.06
N LYS A 352 -20.35 -14.39 -15.75
CA LYS A 352 -21.63 -13.68 -15.76
C LYS A 352 -22.76 -14.52 -16.35
N ALA A 353 -22.46 -15.35 -17.35
CA ALA A 353 -23.42 -16.28 -17.96
C ALA A 353 -23.67 -17.54 -17.11
N GLY A 354 -22.86 -17.79 -16.07
CA GLY A 354 -22.99 -18.98 -15.22
C GLY A 354 -22.52 -20.29 -15.89
N CYS A 355 -21.62 -20.21 -16.88
CA CYS A 355 -21.11 -21.36 -17.63
C CYS A 355 -19.56 -21.46 -17.62
N ALA A 356 -18.90 -20.78 -16.68
CA ALA A 356 -17.44 -20.74 -16.62
C ALA A 356 -16.82 -22.13 -16.42
N ASP A 357 -17.48 -23.04 -15.71
CA ASP A 357 -17.04 -24.42 -15.47
C ASP A 357 -17.06 -25.30 -16.73
N LEU A 358 -17.75 -24.86 -17.79
CA LEU A 358 -17.73 -25.54 -19.09
C LEU A 358 -16.53 -25.13 -19.95
N LEU A 359 -15.92 -23.98 -19.67
CA LEU A 359 -14.84 -23.39 -20.49
C LEU A 359 -13.50 -23.39 -19.78
N PHE A 360 -13.48 -23.43 -18.46
CA PHE A 360 -12.26 -23.34 -17.63
C PHE A 360 -12.17 -24.47 -16.62
N ASP A 361 -11.08 -25.21 -16.65
CA ASP A 361 -10.82 -26.31 -15.71
C ASP A 361 -10.52 -25.80 -14.28
N ASN A 362 -9.95 -24.59 -14.16
CA ASN A 362 -9.57 -24.00 -12.89
C ASN A 362 -10.32 -22.68 -12.62
N ILE A 363 -11.51 -22.82 -12.03
CA ILE A 363 -12.37 -21.69 -11.67
C ILE A 363 -11.69 -20.76 -10.63
N MET A 364 -10.89 -21.31 -9.74
CA MET A 364 -10.18 -20.50 -8.72
C MET A 364 -9.12 -19.61 -9.36
N GLU A 365 -8.41 -20.08 -10.36
CA GLU A 365 -7.44 -19.30 -11.14
C GLU A 365 -8.13 -18.22 -11.99
N LEU A 366 -9.23 -18.58 -12.64
CA LEU A 366 -10.04 -17.64 -13.42
C LEU A 366 -10.53 -16.50 -12.53
N THR A 367 -11.17 -16.80 -11.42
CA THR A 367 -11.72 -15.77 -10.52
C THR A 367 -10.63 -14.91 -9.90
N SER A 368 -9.46 -15.47 -9.61
CA SER A 368 -8.30 -14.70 -9.15
C SER A 368 -7.78 -13.73 -10.23
N SER A 369 -7.69 -14.20 -11.47
CA SER A 369 -7.23 -13.39 -12.62
C SER A 369 -8.23 -12.31 -13.02
N ALA A 370 -9.53 -12.55 -12.84
CA ALA A 370 -10.61 -11.64 -13.21
C ALA A 370 -10.85 -10.50 -12.18
N LEU A 371 -10.22 -10.52 -11.02
CA LEU A 371 -10.46 -9.54 -9.93
C LEU A 371 -10.34 -8.09 -10.39
N ARG A 372 -9.31 -7.76 -11.17
CA ARG A 372 -9.11 -6.39 -11.70
C ARG A 372 -10.24 -5.96 -12.62
N GLY A 373 -10.83 -6.88 -13.34
CA GLY A 373 -11.97 -6.65 -14.23
C GLY A 373 -13.23 -6.18 -13.52
N CYS A 374 -13.30 -6.25 -12.19
CA CYS A 374 -14.38 -5.63 -11.42
C CYS A 374 -14.33 -4.09 -11.45
N ILE A 375 -13.20 -3.48 -11.71
CA ILE A 375 -13.07 -2.03 -11.89
C ILE A 375 -13.48 -1.71 -13.32
N ILE A 376 -14.55 -0.92 -13.48
CA ILE A 376 -15.15 -0.63 -14.80
C ILE A 376 -15.37 0.87 -15.01
N ALA A 377 -15.49 1.24 -16.27
CA ALA A 377 -16.00 2.56 -16.62
C ALA A 377 -17.54 2.58 -16.53
N PRO A 378 -18.14 3.69 -16.08
CA PRO A 378 -19.60 3.87 -16.16
C PRO A 378 -20.03 4.08 -17.61
N THR A 379 -21.33 3.92 -17.87
CA THR A 379 -21.92 4.11 -19.20
C THR A 379 -21.56 5.46 -19.81
N GLY A 380 -21.12 5.48 -21.06
CA GLY A 380 -20.72 6.67 -21.81
C GLY A 380 -19.30 7.17 -21.49
N LYS A 381 -18.57 6.43 -20.68
CA LYS A 381 -17.17 6.68 -20.35
C LYS A 381 -16.29 5.46 -20.62
N LYS A 382 -14.99 5.69 -20.65
CA LYS A 382 -13.95 4.67 -20.67
C LYS A 382 -12.96 4.93 -19.53
N LEU A 383 -12.24 3.88 -19.14
CA LEU A 383 -11.06 4.00 -18.33
C LEU A 383 -9.89 4.40 -19.23
N VAL A 384 -9.17 5.44 -18.83
CA VAL A 384 -7.87 5.79 -19.40
C VAL A 384 -6.86 5.64 -18.26
N VAL A 385 -5.89 4.76 -18.47
CA VAL A 385 -4.93 4.36 -17.45
C VAL A 385 -3.53 4.70 -17.93
N SER A 386 -2.68 5.19 -17.04
CA SER A 386 -1.27 5.43 -17.37
C SER A 386 -0.39 5.17 -16.15
N ASP A 387 0.80 4.60 -16.40
CA ASP A 387 1.79 4.21 -15.40
C ASP A 387 3.13 4.88 -15.72
N LEU A 388 3.78 5.48 -14.73
CA LEU A 388 5.13 6.00 -14.85
C LEU A 388 6.14 4.86 -15.03
N SER A 389 6.81 4.84 -16.17
CA SER A 389 7.74 3.77 -16.53
C SER A 389 9.00 3.82 -15.65
N ASN A 390 9.20 2.79 -14.81
CA ASN A 390 10.37 2.62 -13.94
C ASN A 390 10.75 3.89 -13.17
N ILE A 391 9.77 4.58 -12.60
CA ILE A 391 9.99 5.87 -11.94
C ILE A 391 10.99 5.79 -10.77
N GLU A 392 10.99 4.70 -10.00
CA GLU A 392 11.94 4.53 -8.90
C GLU A 392 13.37 4.39 -9.42
N GLY A 393 13.60 3.63 -10.49
CA GLY A 393 14.92 3.49 -11.10
C GLY A 393 15.43 4.81 -11.70
N ARG A 394 14.56 5.57 -12.34
CA ARG A 394 14.87 6.90 -12.89
C ARG A 394 15.19 7.90 -11.78
N MET A 395 14.37 7.92 -10.75
CA MET A 395 14.56 8.80 -9.59
C MET A 395 15.83 8.46 -8.81
N LEU A 396 16.13 7.17 -8.61
CA LEU A 396 17.38 6.74 -7.97
C LEU A 396 18.61 7.20 -8.76
N ALA A 397 18.60 6.98 -10.09
CA ALA A 397 19.69 7.40 -10.95
C ALA A 397 19.88 8.93 -10.92
N TRP A 398 18.78 9.68 -10.93
CA TRP A 398 18.81 11.14 -10.89
C TRP A 398 19.34 11.67 -9.56
N LEU A 399 18.85 11.17 -8.43
CA LEU A 399 19.28 11.58 -7.10
C LEU A 399 20.76 11.23 -6.83
N ALA A 400 21.20 10.09 -7.35
CA ALA A 400 22.58 9.61 -7.19
C ALA A 400 23.56 10.24 -8.19
N GLY A 401 23.07 10.82 -9.31
CA GLY A 401 23.92 11.28 -10.42
C GLY A 401 24.56 10.14 -11.22
N GLU A 402 23.83 9.02 -11.41
CA GLU A 402 24.29 7.88 -12.22
C GLU A 402 24.09 8.17 -13.72
N GLU A 403 24.96 9.00 -14.29
CA GLU A 403 24.80 9.59 -15.63
C GLU A 403 24.63 8.57 -16.76
N TRP A 404 25.40 7.47 -16.75
CA TRP A 404 25.24 6.45 -17.78
C TRP A 404 23.82 5.87 -17.82
N LYS A 405 23.22 5.73 -16.65
CA LYS A 405 21.86 5.17 -16.52
C LYS A 405 20.80 6.18 -16.92
N LEU A 406 20.98 7.46 -16.60
CA LEU A 406 20.11 8.53 -17.09
C LEU A 406 20.14 8.63 -18.62
N ASN A 407 21.32 8.52 -19.22
CA ASN A 407 21.46 8.47 -20.68
C ASN A 407 20.80 7.23 -21.28
N ALA A 408 20.95 6.07 -20.63
CA ALA A 408 20.29 4.85 -21.04
C ALA A 408 18.76 4.97 -21.03
N PHE A 409 18.17 5.65 -20.04
CA PHE A 409 16.74 5.95 -20.03
C PHE A 409 16.33 6.86 -21.18
N ARG A 410 17.10 7.90 -21.47
CA ARG A 410 16.83 8.83 -22.60
C ARG A 410 16.87 8.10 -23.95
N GLU A 411 17.88 7.25 -24.16
CA GLU A 411 18.02 6.45 -25.39
C GLU A 411 16.88 5.43 -25.53
N TYR A 412 16.51 4.76 -24.44
CA TYR A 412 15.40 3.82 -24.44
C TYR A 412 14.07 4.51 -24.76
N ASP A 413 13.80 5.67 -24.14
CA ASP A 413 12.59 6.45 -24.37
C ASP A 413 12.51 6.99 -25.81
N ALA A 414 13.67 7.27 -26.43
CA ALA A 414 13.77 7.67 -27.84
C ALA A 414 13.67 6.48 -28.82
N GLY A 415 13.61 5.24 -28.32
CA GLY A 415 13.59 4.02 -29.15
C GLY A 415 14.94 3.69 -29.83
N THR A 416 16.03 4.30 -29.36
CA THR A 416 17.38 4.13 -29.93
C THR A 416 18.29 3.28 -29.05
N GLY A 417 17.89 3.03 -27.80
CA GLY A 417 18.67 2.28 -26.83
C GLY A 417 18.06 0.92 -26.48
N PRO A 418 18.88 0.00 -25.92
CA PRO A 418 18.44 -1.30 -25.51
C PRO A 418 17.59 -1.24 -24.22
N ASP A 419 16.88 -2.34 -23.96
CA ASP A 419 16.18 -2.59 -22.71
C ASP A 419 17.13 -2.48 -21.50
N LEU A 420 16.70 -1.79 -20.45
CA LEU A 420 17.53 -1.53 -19.27
C LEU A 420 18.01 -2.78 -18.54
N TYR A 421 17.26 -3.87 -18.54
CA TYR A 421 17.69 -5.12 -17.92
C TYR A 421 18.78 -5.79 -18.71
N LYS A 422 18.70 -5.70 -20.05
CA LYS A 422 19.82 -6.11 -20.93
C LYS A 422 21.05 -5.26 -20.65
N LEU A 423 20.88 -3.97 -20.57
CA LEU A 423 21.96 -3.03 -20.34
C LEU A 423 22.62 -3.22 -18.96
N ALA A 424 21.85 -3.50 -17.92
CA ALA A 424 22.36 -3.79 -16.58
C ALA A 424 23.26 -5.03 -16.56
N TYR A 425 22.86 -6.08 -17.24
CA TYR A 425 23.70 -7.27 -17.40
C TYR A 425 24.94 -6.96 -18.22
N ALA A 426 24.77 -6.37 -19.40
CA ALA A 426 25.86 -6.01 -20.31
C ALA A 426 26.93 -5.14 -19.60
N LYS A 427 26.51 -4.12 -18.87
CA LYS A 427 27.39 -3.23 -18.11
C LYS A 427 28.13 -3.97 -16.99
N ALA A 428 27.47 -4.88 -16.29
CA ALA A 428 28.06 -5.65 -15.20
C ALA A 428 29.12 -6.63 -15.70
N PHE A 429 28.90 -7.22 -16.87
CA PHE A 429 29.81 -8.21 -17.46
C PHE A 429 30.74 -7.68 -18.55
N ASP A 430 30.66 -6.38 -18.84
CA ASP A 430 31.45 -5.70 -19.88
C ASP A 430 31.31 -6.37 -21.27
N ILE A 431 30.07 -6.62 -21.68
CA ILE A 431 29.71 -7.19 -22.99
C ILE A 431 28.75 -6.24 -23.73
N ALA A 432 28.60 -6.46 -25.04
CA ALA A 432 27.63 -5.68 -25.80
C ALA A 432 26.19 -6.05 -25.44
N PRO A 433 25.25 -5.07 -25.39
CA PRO A 433 23.85 -5.35 -25.08
C PRO A 433 23.17 -6.33 -26.06
N ASP A 434 23.63 -6.36 -27.32
CA ASP A 434 23.10 -7.29 -28.34
C ASP A 434 23.48 -8.75 -28.07
N ASP A 435 24.55 -8.99 -27.32
CA ASP A 435 25.00 -10.32 -26.91
C ASP A 435 24.22 -10.86 -25.70
N VAL A 436 23.32 -10.05 -25.10
CA VAL A 436 22.52 -10.43 -23.93
C VAL A 436 21.30 -11.21 -24.38
N ASP A 437 21.28 -12.50 -24.09
CA ASP A 437 20.15 -13.38 -24.37
C ASP A 437 19.00 -13.20 -23.33
N LYS A 438 17.92 -13.97 -23.51
CA LYS A 438 16.73 -13.89 -22.65
C LYS A 438 17.04 -14.27 -21.19
N HIS A 439 17.91 -15.25 -20.95
CA HIS A 439 18.28 -15.71 -19.61
C HIS A 439 19.16 -14.66 -18.90
N MET A 440 20.16 -14.14 -19.60
CA MET A 440 21.02 -13.05 -19.11
C MET A 440 20.21 -11.80 -18.78
N ARG A 441 19.22 -11.44 -19.62
CA ARG A 441 18.30 -10.34 -19.36
C ARG A 441 17.50 -10.56 -18.08
N GLN A 442 17.06 -11.79 -17.81
CA GLN A 442 16.32 -12.12 -16.59
C GLN A 442 17.21 -11.97 -15.34
N ILE A 443 18.49 -12.36 -15.42
CA ILE A 443 19.47 -12.10 -14.37
C ILE A 443 19.64 -10.58 -14.15
N GLY A 444 19.80 -9.82 -15.21
CA GLY A 444 19.89 -8.35 -15.16
C GLY A 444 18.66 -7.71 -14.48
N LYS A 445 17.48 -8.24 -14.75
CA LYS A 445 16.25 -7.81 -14.09
C LYS A 445 16.29 -8.03 -12.57
N VAL A 446 16.73 -9.21 -12.13
CA VAL A 446 16.84 -9.51 -10.70
C VAL A 446 17.91 -8.63 -10.03
N MET A 447 19.03 -8.39 -10.71
CA MET A 447 20.08 -7.49 -10.22
C MET A 447 19.55 -6.07 -10.00
N GLU A 448 18.84 -5.51 -10.99
CA GLU A 448 18.27 -4.16 -10.90
C GLU A 448 17.26 -4.02 -9.77
N LEU A 449 16.35 -4.97 -9.64
CA LEU A 449 15.27 -4.91 -8.65
C LEU A 449 15.75 -5.24 -7.22
N GLY A 450 16.77 -6.09 -7.08
CA GLY A 450 17.23 -6.57 -5.78
C GLY A 450 18.36 -5.75 -5.14
N LEU A 451 19.16 -5.05 -5.94
CA LEU A 451 20.44 -4.49 -5.48
C LEU A 451 20.44 -2.96 -5.33
N GLY A 452 19.49 -2.26 -5.92
CA GLY A 452 19.45 -0.79 -5.98
C GLY A 452 19.51 -0.06 -4.63
N TYR A 453 19.10 -0.70 -3.56
CA TYR A 453 19.02 -0.13 -2.21
C TYR A 453 19.96 -0.81 -1.20
N GLY A 454 21.15 -1.17 -1.65
CA GLY A 454 22.13 -1.82 -0.80
C GLY A 454 21.85 -3.28 -0.49
N GLY A 455 20.96 -3.91 -1.28
CA GLY A 455 20.64 -5.32 -1.15
C GLY A 455 21.87 -6.22 -1.20
N GLY A 456 21.85 -7.28 -0.40
CA GLY A 456 22.88 -8.31 -0.37
C GLY A 456 22.42 -9.60 -1.05
N VAL A 457 23.12 -10.70 -0.79
CA VAL A 457 22.80 -12.04 -1.30
C VAL A 457 21.36 -12.44 -0.96
N SER A 458 20.88 -12.17 0.25
CA SER A 458 19.50 -12.47 0.67
C SER A 458 18.44 -11.75 -0.19
N ALA A 459 18.63 -10.48 -0.49
CA ALA A 459 17.72 -9.72 -1.35
C ALA A 459 17.74 -10.30 -2.77
N PHE A 460 18.91 -10.59 -3.32
CA PHE A 460 19.05 -11.20 -4.63
C PHE A 460 18.29 -12.53 -4.73
N ILE A 461 18.46 -13.42 -3.75
CA ILE A 461 17.75 -14.71 -3.69
C ILE A 461 16.24 -14.52 -3.69
N THR A 462 15.74 -13.56 -2.88
CA THR A 462 14.31 -13.28 -2.78
C THR A 462 13.73 -12.88 -4.13
N PHE A 463 14.41 -11.99 -4.87
CA PHE A 463 13.96 -11.59 -6.20
C PHE A 463 14.14 -12.69 -7.24
N ALA A 464 15.21 -13.49 -7.17
CA ALA A 464 15.43 -14.64 -8.04
C ALA A 464 14.28 -15.64 -7.94
N LEU A 465 13.84 -15.96 -6.71
CA LEU A 465 12.70 -16.83 -6.46
C LEU A 465 11.39 -16.26 -7.00
N VAL A 466 11.14 -14.98 -6.76
CA VAL A 466 9.91 -14.28 -7.25
C VAL A 466 9.82 -14.31 -8.77
N TYR A 467 10.96 -14.23 -9.47
CA TYR A 467 11.02 -14.23 -10.93
C TYR A 467 11.33 -15.60 -11.54
N GLY A 468 11.28 -16.67 -10.74
CA GLY A 468 11.42 -18.06 -11.21
C GLY A 468 12.79 -18.41 -11.74
N LEU A 469 13.86 -17.75 -11.26
CA LEU A 469 15.23 -18.11 -11.60
C LEU A 469 15.69 -19.30 -10.75
N ASP A 470 16.12 -20.36 -11.40
CA ASP A 470 16.85 -21.44 -10.75
C ASP A 470 18.26 -20.97 -10.41
N LEU A 471 18.64 -21.10 -9.14
CA LEU A 471 19.91 -20.56 -8.64
C LEU A 471 21.11 -21.42 -9.07
N ASP A 472 20.94 -22.73 -9.29
CA ASP A 472 21.99 -23.60 -9.78
C ASP A 472 22.25 -23.37 -11.27
N GLU A 473 21.18 -23.22 -12.07
CA GLU A 473 21.29 -22.83 -13.49
C GLU A 473 21.94 -21.44 -13.62
N LEU A 474 21.55 -20.48 -12.79
CA LEU A 474 22.15 -19.15 -12.74
C LEU A 474 23.65 -19.23 -12.42
N ALA A 475 24.05 -20.03 -11.43
CA ALA A 475 25.47 -20.20 -11.09
C ALA A 475 26.25 -20.87 -12.23
N ASN A 476 25.65 -21.85 -12.94
CA ASN A 476 26.25 -22.48 -14.12
C ASN A 476 26.49 -21.47 -15.25
N ALA A 477 25.52 -20.61 -15.51
CA ALA A 477 25.60 -19.63 -16.60
C ALA A 477 26.52 -18.45 -16.27
N ALA A 478 26.51 -17.94 -15.04
CA ALA A 478 27.21 -16.72 -14.67
C ALA A 478 28.69 -16.93 -14.33
N LEU A 479 29.03 -17.96 -13.53
CA LEU A 479 30.38 -18.14 -13.00
C LEU A 479 31.50 -18.19 -14.05
N PRO A 480 31.32 -18.84 -15.24
CA PRO A 480 32.38 -18.86 -16.26
C PRO A 480 32.75 -17.46 -16.78
N ASN A 481 31.84 -16.49 -16.70
CA ASN A 481 32.00 -15.15 -17.24
C ASN A 481 32.39 -14.13 -16.18
N ILE A 482 32.45 -14.50 -14.90
CA ILE A 482 32.79 -13.59 -13.81
C ILE A 482 34.32 -13.44 -13.69
N PRO A 483 34.84 -12.20 -13.57
CA PRO A 483 36.25 -11.97 -13.36
C PRO A 483 36.82 -12.69 -12.12
N ARG A 484 38.03 -13.23 -12.24
CA ARG A 484 38.67 -14.04 -11.18
C ARG A 484 38.87 -13.30 -9.86
N ASP A 485 39.11 -11.99 -9.90
CA ASP A 485 39.22 -11.14 -8.72
C ASP A 485 37.89 -11.06 -7.96
N VAL A 486 36.76 -10.92 -8.67
CA VAL A 486 35.43 -10.90 -8.09
C VAL A 486 35.07 -12.24 -7.42
N ILE A 487 35.37 -13.36 -8.10
CA ILE A 487 35.17 -14.71 -7.53
C ILE A 487 36.00 -14.88 -6.25
N ARG A 488 37.24 -14.41 -6.23
CA ARG A 488 38.12 -14.49 -5.04
C ARG A 488 37.55 -13.71 -3.87
N GLU A 489 37.07 -12.51 -4.11
CA GLU A 489 36.41 -11.69 -3.08
C GLU A 489 35.12 -12.35 -2.57
N ALA A 490 34.29 -12.89 -3.48
CA ALA A 490 33.06 -13.58 -3.12
C ALA A 490 33.31 -14.85 -2.31
N LYS A 491 34.38 -15.61 -2.65
CA LYS A 491 34.79 -16.78 -1.88
C LYS A 491 35.27 -16.42 -0.48
N SER A 492 36.08 -15.38 -0.34
CA SER A 492 36.49 -14.86 0.97
C SER A 492 35.30 -14.47 1.83
N TRP A 493 34.27 -13.85 1.22
CA TRP A 493 33.04 -13.51 1.90
C TRP A 493 32.18 -14.74 2.26
N TYR A 494 32.19 -15.77 1.42
CA TYR A 494 31.56 -17.05 1.75
C TYR A 494 32.18 -17.68 2.98
N ASP A 495 33.52 -17.77 3.04
CA ASP A 495 34.26 -18.34 4.17
C ASP A 495 33.93 -17.60 5.48
N GLU A 496 33.80 -16.28 5.43
CA GLU A 496 33.38 -15.47 6.56
C GLU A 496 31.89 -15.70 6.92
N SER A 497 31.03 -15.86 5.93
CA SER A 497 29.61 -16.12 6.11
C SER A 497 29.34 -17.50 6.71
N VAL A 498 30.15 -18.49 6.40
CA VAL A 498 30.12 -19.81 7.05
C VAL A 498 30.38 -19.69 8.54
N LYS A 499 31.43 -18.94 8.93
CA LYS A 499 31.75 -18.69 10.35
C LYS A 499 30.59 -17.99 11.07
N ARG A 500 29.89 -17.09 10.40
CA ARG A 500 28.72 -16.34 10.96
C ARG A 500 27.41 -17.09 10.83
N LYS A 501 27.38 -18.28 10.26
CA LYS A 501 26.15 -19.06 9.97
C LYS A 501 25.13 -18.28 9.14
N SER A 502 25.59 -17.52 8.17
CA SER A 502 24.77 -16.61 7.34
C SER A 502 24.89 -16.91 5.84
N THR A 503 24.96 -18.19 5.48
CA THR A 503 25.02 -18.67 4.07
C THR A 503 23.64 -18.84 3.44
N TYR A 504 22.57 -18.58 4.17
CA TYR A 504 21.16 -18.73 3.72
C TYR A 504 20.81 -20.14 3.24
N GLY A 505 21.56 -21.16 3.67
CA GLY A 505 21.37 -22.54 3.23
C GLY A 505 21.85 -22.84 1.80
N LEU A 506 22.56 -21.90 1.17
CA LEU A 506 23.11 -22.06 -0.18
C LEU A 506 24.38 -22.91 -0.18
N SER A 507 24.57 -23.64 -1.28
CA SER A 507 25.88 -24.25 -1.59
C SER A 507 26.94 -23.14 -1.79
N GLU A 508 28.22 -23.49 -1.57
CA GLU A 508 29.34 -22.58 -1.81
C GLU A 508 29.27 -21.94 -3.19
N ARG A 509 29.03 -22.76 -4.20
CA ARG A 509 28.97 -22.36 -5.60
C ARG A 509 27.88 -21.32 -5.88
N VAL A 510 26.66 -21.58 -5.42
CA VAL A 510 25.52 -20.68 -5.60
C VAL A 510 25.73 -19.38 -4.82
N PHE A 511 26.22 -19.46 -3.58
CA PHE A 511 26.53 -18.27 -2.80
C PHE A 511 27.56 -17.36 -3.49
N ILE A 512 28.67 -17.96 -3.99
CA ILE A 512 29.71 -17.23 -4.72
C ILE A 512 29.13 -16.58 -5.97
N ALA A 513 28.27 -17.26 -6.73
CA ALA A 513 27.62 -16.67 -7.90
C ALA A 513 26.76 -15.45 -7.52
N CYS A 514 25.87 -15.59 -6.54
CA CYS A 514 25.02 -14.48 -6.09
C CYS A 514 25.80 -13.30 -5.53
N ASP A 515 26.85 -13.56 -4.72
CA ASP A 515 27.70 -12.49 -4.17
C ASP A 515 28.54 -11.81 -5.26
N SER A 516 29.00 -12.56 -6.24
CA SER A 516 29.71 -12.01 -7.40
C SER A 516 28.83 -11.10 -8.25
N LEU A 517 27.60 -11.50 -8.54
CA LEU A 517 26.62 -10.67 -9.26
C LEU A 517 26.34 -9.37 -8.53
N LYS A 518 26.17 -9.42 -7.21
CA LYS A 518 26.05 -8.21 -6.37
C LYS A 518 27.26 -7.30 -6.53
N ARG A 519 28.48 -7.82 -6.51
CA ARG A 519 29.72 -7.03 -6.67
C ARG A 519 29.82 -6.41 -8.05
N LEU A 520 29.52 -7.16 -9.10
CA LEU A 520 29.51 -6.66 -10.47
C LEU A 520 28.49 -5.54 -10.65
N TRP A 521 27.28 -5.68 -10.11
CA TRP A 521 26.27 -4.64 -10.15
C TRP A 521 26.76 -3.37 -9.46
N ARG A 522 27.37 -3.48 -8.28
CA ARG A 522 27.92 -2.33 -7.54
C ARG A 522 29.07 -1.65 -8.28
N ARG A 523 29.92 -2.41 -8.95
CA ARG A 523 30.98 -1.84 -9.82
C ARG A 523 30.39 -1.08 -11.01
N ALA A 524 29.27 -1.54 -11.56
CA ALA A 524 28.56 -0.88 -12.65
C ALA A 524 27.77 0.36 -12.21
N HIS A 525 27.47 0.49 -10.91
CA HIS A 525 26.66 1.59 -10.34
C HIS A 525 27.40 2.33 -9.22
N PRO A 526 28.56 2.94 -9.51
CA PRO A 526 29.40 3.56 -8.47
C PRO A 526 28.71 4.75 -7.81
N ALA A 527 28.03 5.62 -8.57
CA ALA A 527 27.38 6.81 -8.04
C ALA A 527 26.21 6.43 -7.11
N THR A 528 25.47 5.38 -7.43
CA THR A 528 24.41 4.86 -6.58
C THR A 528 24.94 4.33 -5.25
N CYS A 529 26.06 3.59 -5.29
CA CYS A 529 26.72 3.08 -4.09
C CYS A 529 27.27 4.22 -3.22
N ASP A 530 27.92 5.19 -3.83
CA ASP A 530 28.44 6.37 -3.13
C ASP A 530 27.31 7.16 -2.46
N PHE A 531 26.16 7.27 -3.11
CA PHE A 531 24.99 7.93 -2.57
C PHE A 531 24.45 7.25 -1.29
N TRP A 532 24.46 5.90 -1.20
CA TRP A 532 24.06 5.21 0.03
C TRP A 532 24.98 5.59 1.20
N TYR A 533 26.30 5.57 0.98
CA TYR A 533 27.29 5.84 2.01
C TYR A 533 27.32 7.32 2.40
N GLU A 534 27.17 8.20 1.43
CA GLU A 534 27.16 9.65 1.67
C GLU A 534 25.93 10.06 2.46
N LEU A 535 24.74 9.57 2.08
CA LEU A 535 23.51 9.87 2.80
C LEU A 535 23.58 9.34 4.24
N GLU A 536 24.07 8.11 4.45
CA GLU A 536 24.23 7.55 5.79
C GLU A 536 25.18 8.39 6.64
N ARG A 537 26.34 8.76 6.10
CA ARG A 537 27.32 9.61 6.78
C ARG A 537 26.73 10.97 7.13
N THR A 538 26.01 11.59 6.19
CA THR A 538 25.39 12.90 6.39
C THR A 538 24.30 12.83 7.46
N VAL A 539 23.47 11.78 7.46
CA VAL A 539 22.46 11.55 8.51
C VAL A 539 23.11 11.35 9.88
N ARG A 540 24.19 10.59 9.98
CA ARG A 540 24.96 10.42 11.25
C ARG A 540 25.46 11.76 11.76
N THR A 541 26.03 12.58 10.88
CA THR A 541 26.51 13.92 11.23
C THR A 541 25.37 14.83 11.66
N ALA A 542 24.22 14.81 10.95
CA ALA A 542 23.05 15.61 11.33
C ALA A 542 22.48 15.22 12.71
N ILE A 543 22.47 13.92 13.04
CA ILE A 543 22.08 13.45 14.38
C ILE A 543 23.01 13.99 15.46
N ALA A 544 24.32 14.04 15.19
CA ALA A 544 25.35 14.53 16.12
C ALA A 544 25.41 16.06 16.22
N THR A 545 24.95 16.79 15.21
CA THR A 545 24.99 18.27 15.14
C THR A 545 23.59 18.86 14.95
N PRO A 546 22.74 18.86 16.00
CA PRO A 546 21.40 19.39 15.90
C PRO A 546 21.36 20.84 15.38
N GLN A 547 20.27 21.20 14.70
CA GLN A 547 19.98 22.53 14.12
C GLN A 547 20.90 22.95 12.94
N LYS A 548 21.91 22.15 12.60
CA LYS A 548 22.74 22.36 11.41
C LYS A 548 22.11 21.70 10.19
N THR A 549 21.92 22.46 9.11
CA THR A 549 21.49 21.92 7.82
C THR A 549 22.71 21.40 7.06
N LEU A 550 22.63 20.13 6.66
CA LEU A 550 23.65 19.46 5.85
C LEU A 550 23.04 19.10 4.49
N TYR A 551 23.88 18.86 3.50
CA TYR A 551 23.48 18.57 2.13
C TYR A 551 24.05 17.22 1.68
N CYS A 552 23.26 16.47 0.92
CA CYS A 552 23.68 15.29 0.19
C CYS A 552 22.99 15.35 -1.18
N GLY A 553 23.74 15.75 -2.22
CA GLY A 553 23.17 16.06 -3.53
C GLY A 553 22.01 17.05 -3.42
N TYR A 554 20.85 16.69 -3.93
CA TYR A 554 19.61 17.50 -3.89
C TYR A 554 18.91 17.53 -2.53
N LEU A 555 19.38 16.72 -1.56
CA LEU A 555 18.73 16.56 -0.26
C LEU A 555 19.28 17.54 0.78
N LYS A 556 18.39 18.04 1.66
CA LYS A 556 18.76 18.81 2.84
C LYS A 556 18.44 18.00 4.09
N ILE A 557 19.44 17.76 4.92
CA ILE A 557 19.32 16.92 6.11
C ILE A 557 19.50 17.79 7.35
N ARG A 558 18.55 17.72 8.28
CA ARG A 558 18.59 18.50 9.50
C ARG A 558 17.90 17.77 10.65
N ARG A 559 18.50 17.87 11.84
CA ARG A 559 17.87 17.45 13.08
C ARG A 559 17.36 18.67 13.85
N ASP A 560 16.06 18.72 14.12
CA ASP A 560 15.42 19.73 14.98
C ASP A 560 14.76 19.01 16.17
N GLY A 561 15.37 19.12 17.35
CA GLY A 561 14.89 18.43 18.56
C GLY A 561 14.78 16.93 18.38
N ALA A 562 13.55 16.42 18.53
CA ALA A 562 13.21 15.00 18.36
C ALA A 562 13.00 14.56 16.90
N TRP A 563 13.30 15.42 15.92
CA TRP A 563 13.03 15.14 14.53
C TRP A 563 14.29 15.18 13.66
N LEU A 564 14.58 14.10 12.94
CA LEU A 564 15.46 14.13 11.80
C LEU A 564 14.60 14.29 10.55
N ARG A 565 14.91 15.28 9.72
CA ARG A 565 14.25 15.56 8.44
C ARG A 565 15.20 15.41 7.29
N ILE A 566 14.80 14.67 6.28
CA ILE A 566 15.45 14.63 4.97
C ILE A 566 14.49 15.33 4.00
N GLN A 567 14.79 16.60 3.70
CA GLN A 567 13.97 17.36 2.77
C GLN A 567 14.31 16.97 1.34
N LEU A 568 13.26 16.63 0.60
CA LEU A 568 13.27 16.26 -0.81
C LEU A 568 13.36 17.52 -1.69
N PRO A 569 13.77 17.37 -2.96
CA PRO A 569 13.74 18.48 -3.93
C PRO A 569 12.35 19.11 -4.09
N SER A 570 11.29 18.33 -3.93
CA SER A 570 9.88 18.79 -3.94
C SER A 570 9.50 19.72 -2.79
N GLY A 571 10.37 19.87 -1.78
CA GLY A 571 10.09 20.63 -0.56
C GLY A 571 9.48 19.82 0.59
N ARG A 572 8.91 18.66 0.32
CA ARG A 572 8.41 17.72 1.33
C ARG A 572 9.59 17.06 2.08
N ALA A 573 9.37 16.55 3.26
CA ALA A 573 10.40 15.90 4.05
C ALA A 573 10.05 14.45 4.43
N VAL A 574 11.04 13.55 4.35
CA VAL A 574 10.99 12.25 5.01
C VAL A 574 11.41 12.44 6.45
N CYS A 575 10.54 12.06 7.39
CA CYS A 575 10.71 12.35 8.81
C CYS A 575 11.03 11.08 9.63
N TYR A 576 12.01 11.21 10.53
CA TYR A 576 12.45 10.14 11.44
C TYR A 576 12.37 10.64 12.88
N PRO A 577 11.33 10.23 13.65
CA PRO A 577 11.19 10.65 15.05
C PRO A 577 12.25 10.05 15.96
N SER A 578 12.70 10.82 16.94
CA SER A 578 13.64 10.41 17.99
C SER A 578 14.88 9.68 17.45
N PRO A 579 15.63 10.28 16.50
CA PRO A 579 16.80 9.67 15.88
C PRO A 579 17.95 9.58 16.89
N VAL A 580 18.57 8.41 16.97
CA VAL A 580 19.74 8.15 17.84
C VAL A 580 20.71 7.19 17.15
N ILE A 581 21.99 7.29 17.47
CA ILE A 581 22.99 6.29 17.09
C ILE A 581 23.22 5.36 18.28
N GLU A 582 22.77 4.10 18.13
CA GLU A 582 22.91 3.07 19.15
C GLU A 582 23.76 1.90 18.63
N LYS A 583 24.82 1.56 19.38
CA LYS A 583 25.73 0.46 19.02
C LYS A 583 26.19 0.54 17.55
N GLY A 584 26.50 1.75 17.08
CA GLY A 584 26.92 2.00 15.72
C GLY A 584 25.83 2.00 14.65
N ASN A 585 24.56 1.77 14.99
CA ASN A 585 23.42 1.80 14.06
C ASN A 585 22.64 3.10 14.18
N ILE A 586 22.15 3.61 13.06
CA ILE A 586 21.14 4.66 13.05
C ILE A 586 19.80 4.02 13.47
N THR A 587 19.17 4.57 14.49
CA THR A 587 17.86 4.12 14.97
C THR A 587 16.89 5.29 15.12
N TYR A 588 15.61 5.01 15.04
CA TYR A 588 14.53 5.99 15.18
C TYR A 588 13.25 5.31 15.68
N MET A 589 12.31 6.09 16.16
CA MET A 589 10.99 5.58 16.54
C MET A 589 10.06 5.51 15.33
N GLY A 590 9.33 4.42 15.21
CA GLY A 590 8.41 4.23 14.09
C GLY A 590 7.47 3.03 14.27
N VAL A 591 6.44 2.95 13.45
CA VAL A 591 5.55 1.80 13.40
C VAL A 591 6.24 0.66 12.64
N ASN A 592 6.45 -0.46 13.31
CA ASN A 592 7.01 -1.65 12.68
C ASN A 592 5.99 -2.25 11.68
N SER A 593 6.42 -2.53 10.47
CA SER A 593 5.53 -3.02 9.39
C SER A 593 4.91 -4.39 9.68
N TYR A 594 5.61 -5.24 10.45
CA TYR A 594 5.17 -6.58 10.80
C TYR A 594 4.32 -6.61 12.07
N SER A 595 4.88 -6.11 13.21
CA SER A 595 4.19 -6.13 14.50
C SER A 595 3.10 -5.05 14.64
N ARG A 596 3.08 -4.05 13.76
CA ARG A 596 2.21 -2.86 13.82
C ARG A 596 2.36 -2.02 15.08
N LYS A 597 3.41 -2.24 15.85
CA LYS A 597 3.69 -1.52 17.11
C LYS A 597 4.64 -0.35 16.87
N TRP A 598 4.45 0.72 17.64
CA TRP A 598 5.40 1.82 17.74
C TRP A 598 6.61 1.37 18.54
N GLN A 599 7.78 1.36 17.91
CA GLN A 599 9.02 0.85 18.53
C GLN A 599 10.25 1.45 17.87
N ARG A 600 11.41 1.21 18.48
CA ARG A 600 12.68 1.61 17.89
C ARG A 600 13.07 0.69 16.73
N LEU A 601 13.34 1.32 15.59
CA LEU A 601 13.69 0.66 14.33
C LEU A 601 15.11 1.05 13.93
N LYS A 602 15.81 0.12 13.30
CA LYS A 602 17.14 0.37 12.69
C LYS A 602 16.98 0.79 11.25
N THR A 603 17.93 1.62 10.77
CA THR A 603 18.06 1.96 9.36
C THR A 603 19.52 2.05 8.96
N TYR A 604 19.77 2.13 7.67
CA TYR A 604 21.10 2.21 7.05
C TYR A 604 21.00 2.96 5.72
N GLY A 605 22.12 3.27 5.08
CA GLY A 605 22.19 4.10 3.89
C GLY A 605 21.27 3.66 2.76
N GLY A 606 21.29 2.39 2.40
CA GLY A 606 20.40 1.85 1.35
C GLY A 606 18.92 2.02 1.68
N LYS A 607 18.50 1.81 2.94
CA LYS A 607 17.11 1.99 3.36
C LYS A 607 16.70 3.46 3.42
N LEU A 608 17.61 4.34 3.77
CA LEU A 608 17.39 5.79 3.70
C LEU A 608 17.17 6.22 2.25
N VAL A 609 18.03 5.76 1.33
CA VAL A 609 17.91 6.04 -0.12
C VAL A 609 16.61 5.47 -0.69
N GLU A 610 16.22 4.24 -0.31
CA GLU A 610 14.94 3.67 -0.72
C GLU A 610 13.77 4.58 -0.33
N ASN A 611 13.71 5.03 0.92
CA ASN A 611 12.65 5.90 1.40
C ASN A 611 12.61 7.25 0.67
N VAL A 612 13.78 7.86 0.43
CA VAL A 612 13.91 9.13 -0.29
C VAL A 612 13.48 8.97 -1.75
N THR A 613 13.95 7.91 -2.42
CA THR A 613 13.62 7.63 -3.83
C THR A 613 12.13 7.40 -4.03
N GLN A 614 11.53 6.56 -3.20
CA GLN A 614 10.09 6.28 -3.26
C GLN A 614 9.26 7.52 -2.94
N ALA A 615 9.70 8.33 -1.98
CA ALA A 615 9.02 9.57 -1.64
C ALA A 615 9.09 10.59 -2.78
N ALA A 616 10.24 10.77 -3.41
CA ALA A 616 10.40 11.68 -4.54
C ALA A 616 9.65 11.19 -5.81
N ALA A 617 9.65 9.88 -6.05
CA ALA A 617 8.86 9.27 -7.12
C ALA A 617 7.34 9.52 -6.93
N ARG A 618 6.84 9.37 -5.69
CA ARG A 618 5.46 9.74 -5.35
C ARG A 618 5.18 11.22 -5.62
N ASP A 619 6.13 12.09 -5.37
CA ASP A 619 5.95 13.52 -5.58
C ASP A 619 5.86 13.91 -7.08
N VAL A 620 6.45 13.14 -7.97
CA VAL A 620 6.24 13.29 -9.43
C VAL A 620 4.79 13.01 -9.80
N LEU A 621 4.28 11.85 -9.41
CA LEU A 621 2.88 11.48 -9.66
C LEU A 621 1.92 12.51 -9.05
N ALA A 622 2.12 12.86 -7.78
CA ALA A 622 1.27 13.78 -7.04
C ALA A 622 1.24 15.18 -7.64
N GLY A 623 2.39 15.68 -8.10
CA GLY A 623 2.51 16.98 -8.75
C GLY A 623 1.76 17.07 -10.07
N ASN A 624 1.59 15.95 -10.76
CA ASN A 624 0.91 15.88 -12.07
C ASN A 624 -0.61 15.60 -11.96
N MET A 625 -1.10 15.19 -10.79
CA MET A 625 -2.55 14.95 -10.60
C MET A 625 -3.43 16.17 -10.90
N PRO A 626 -3.09 17.41 -10.52
CA PRO A 626 -3.84 18.59 -10.93
C PRO A 626 -3.92 18.76 -12.44
N LEU A 627 -2.82 18.59 -13.17
CA LEU A 627 -2.79 18.71 -14.63
C LEU A 627 -3.72 17.69 -15.30
N ILE A 628 -3.76 16.48 -14.78
CA ILE A 628 -4.62 15.39 -15.27
C ILE A 628 -6.10 15.75 -15.08
N GLU A 629 -6.47 16.19 -13.88
CA GLU A 629 -7.85 16.61 -13.57
C GLU A 629 -8.28 17.82 -14.40
N ASP A 630 -7.43 18.84 -14.55
CA ASP A 630 -7.71 20.04 -15.30
C ASP A 630 -7.87 19.75 -16.82
N ALA A 631 -7.23 18.70 -17.32
CA ALA A 631 -7.41 18.22 -18.68
C ALA A 631 -8.70 17.40 -18.92
N GLY A 632 -9.51 17.19 -17.86
CA GLY A 632 -10.80 16.52 -17.95
C GLY A 632 -10.76 15.00 -17.68
N TYR A 633 -9.62 14.45 -17.29
CA TYR A 633 -9.51 13.06 -16.83
C TYR A 633 -9.86 12.98 -15.33
N SER A 634 -10.98 12.39 -15.01
CA SER A 634 -11.40 12.24 -13.61
C SER A 634 -10.62 11.11 -12.94
N ILE A 635 -9.67 11.41 -12.09
CA ILE A 635 -8.93 10.39 -11.34
C ILE A 635 -9.89 9.68 -10.36
N VAL A 636 -9.94 8.36 -10.44
CA VAL A 636 -10.78 7.53 -9.56
C VAL A 636 -9.96 6.65 -8.64
N LEU A 637 -8.70 6.37 -9.00
CA LEU A 637 -7.82 5.50 -8.23
C LEU A 637 -6.36 5.76 -8.59
N THR A 638 -5.46 5.51 -7.64
CA THR A 638 -4.02 5.37 -7.89
C THR A 638 -3.54 3.99 -7.43
N VAL A 639 -2.69 3.36 -8.22
CA VAL A 639 -2.10 2.05 -7.93
C VAL A 639 -0.59 2.15 -8.10
N HIS A 640 0.15 2.33 -7.00
CA HIS A 640 1.58 2.63 -7.03
C HIS A 640 1.90 3.89 -7.82
N ASP A 641 2.52 3.75 -8.98
CA ASP A 641 2.92 4.84 -9.88
C ASP A 641 1.97 5.00 -11.08
N GLU A 642 0.79 4.39 -10.99
CA GLU A 642 -0.26 4.37 -12.01
C GLU A 642 -1.45 5.22 -11.58
N VAL A 643 -2.05 5.93 -12.51
CA VAL A 643 -3.34 6.61 -12.36
C VAL A 643 -4.40 5.91 -13.19
N ILE A 644 -5.56 5.70 -12.61
CA ILE A 644 -6.76 5.20 -13.28
C ILE A 644 -7.75 6.35 -13.32
N THR A 645 -8.18 6.71 -14.53
CA THR A 645 -9.11 7.80 -14.75
C THR A 645 -10.36 7.34 -15.49
N GLU A 646 -11.47 8.01 -15.24
CA GLU A 646 -12.67 7.97 -16.07
C GLU A 646 -12.67 9.18 -17.00
N ALA A 647 -12.87 8.96 -18.27
CA ALA A 647 -12.97 10.02 -19.26
C ALA A 647 -14.14 9.76 -20.22
N PRO A 648 -14.65 10.79 -20.93
CA PRO A 648 -15.62 10.58 -22.01
C PRO A 648 -15.10 9.57 -23.05
N ASP A 649 -15.99 8.73 -23.57
CA ASP A 649 -15.64 7.72 -24.56
C ASP A 649 -15.52 8.34 -25.95
N THR A 650 -14.51 9.20 -26.14
CA THR A 650 -14.20 9.90 -27.38
C THR A 650 -12.71 9.80 -27.68
N GLU A 651 -12.28 10.04 -28.90
CA GLU A 651 -10.88 9.97 -29.35
C GLU A 651 -9.99 11.05 -28.72
N ASP A 652 -10.58 12.16 -28.27
CA ASP A 652 -9.84 13.26 -27.62
C ASP A 652 -9.21 12.84 -26.29
N PHE A 653 -9.83 11.87 -25.60
CA PHE A 653 -9.33 11.33 -24.36
C PHE A 653 -8.67 9.98 -24.62
N ASN A 654 -7.35 9.96 -24.68
CA ASN A 654 -6.58 8.75 -24.97
C ASN A 654 -5.41 8.56 -24.00
N ASP A 655 -4.85 7.35 -24.00
CA ASP A 655 -3.75 6.95 -23.12
C ASP A 655 -2.46 7.72 -23.39
N LYS A 656 -2.19 8.12 -24.65
CA LYS A 656 -0.99 8.89 -25.01
C LYS A 656 -1.04 10.30 -24.44
N ALA A 657 -2.19 10.96 -24.52
CA ALA A 657 -2.39 12.29 -23.95
C ALA A 657 -2.30 12.25 -22.43
N LEU A 658 -2.91 11.25 -21.78
CA LEU A 658 -2.79 11.04 -20.34
C LEU A 658 -1.33 10.76 -19.92
N SER A 659 -0.62 9.92 -20.68
CA SER A 659 0.79 9.59 -20.39
C SER A 659 1.70 10.81 -20.52
N ALA A 660 1.45 11.70 -21.47
CA ALA A 660 2.17 12.97 -21.60
C ALA A 660 1.97 13.87 -20.37
N LEU A 661 0.74 13.96 -19.86
CA LEU A 661 0.44 14.71 -18.63
C LEU A 661 1.12 14.09 -17.41
N LEU A 662 1.04 12.77 -17.26
CA LEU A 662 1.61 12.04 -16.12
C LEU A 662 3.14 12.12 -16.09
N SER A 663 3.80 12.16 -17.25
CA SER A 663 5.25 12.25 -17.39
C SER A 663 5.78 13.68 -17.52
N THR A 664 4.97 14.69 -17.21
CA THR A 664 5.43 16.08 -17.19
C THR A 664 6.49 16.27 -16.09
N ASN A 665 7.62 16.87 -16.46
CA ASN A 665 8.69 17.15 -15.52
C ASN A 665 8.25 18.17 -14.46
N PRO A 666 8.44 17.89 -13.18
CA PRO A 666 8.21 18.89 -12.14
C PRO A 666 9.30 19.97 -12.18
N GLU A 667 8.96 21.18 -11.73
CA GLU A 667 9.91 22.31 -11.68
C GLU A 667 11.20 22.00 -10.88
N TRP A 668 11.09 21.16 -9.86
CA TRP A 668 12.21 20.78 -9.01
C TRP A 668 13.11 19.69 -9.62
N ALA A 669 12.71 19.05 -10.72
CA ALA A 669 13.51 18.07 -11.47
C ALA A 669 13.27 18.20 -12.99
N PRO A 670 13.70 19.33 -13.59
CA PRO A 670 13.40 19.64 -15.00
C PRO A 670 14.15 18.72 -15.99
N ASP A 671 15.20 18.07 -15.55
CA ASP A 671 16.14 17.28 -16.36
C ASP A 671 16.05 15.77 -16.15
N ILE A 672 15.21 15.29 -15.21
CA ILE A 672 15.00 13.86 -15.04
C ILE A 672 14.29 13.28 -16.27
N PRO A 673 14.80 12.19 -16.87
CA PRO A 673 14.07 11.51 -17.93
C PRO A 673 12.81 10.84 -17.37
N LEU A 674 11.65 11.29 -17.81
CA LEU A 674 10.36 10.70 -17.45
C LEU A 674 9.69 10.12 -18.67
N ASN A 675 9.02 9.00 -18.49
CA ASN A 675 8.18 8.38 -19.49
C ASN A 675 7.00 7.69 -18.82
N ALA A 676 5.89 7.58 -19.52
CA ALA A 676 4.72 6.88 -19.07
C ALA A 676 4.09 6.13 -20.24
N GLY A 677 3.45 5.03 -19.93
CA GLY A 677 2.69 4.23 -20.89
C GLY A 677 1.32 3.89 -20.32
N GLY A 678 0.35 3.66 -21.16
CA GLY A 678 -0.99 3.38 -20.70
C GLY A 678 -1.83 2.64 -21.71
N PHE A 679 -3.11 2.54 -21.39
CA PHE A 679 -4.10 1.88 -22.23
C PHE A 679 -5.49 2.48 -21.96
N GLU A 680 -6.40 2.18 -22.88
CA GLU A 680 -7.83 2.46 -22.75
C GLU A 680 -8.58 1.15 -22.58
N ALA A 681 -9.59 1.12 -21.73
CA ALA A 681 -10.40 -0.08 -21.49
C ALA A 681 -11.74 0.28 -20.86
N TYR A 682 -12.70 -0.65 -20.94
CA TYR A 682 -13.94 -0.59 -20.16
C TYR A 682 -13.83 -1.36 -18.85
N HIS A 683 -12.96 -2.36 -18.80
CA HIS A 683 -12.56 -3.10 -17.60
C HIS A 683 -11.08 -2.89 -17.34
N TYR A 684 -10.72 -2.62 -16.09
CA TYR A 684 -9.31 -2.45 -15.70
C TYR A 684 -8.54 -3.77 -15.84
N ARG A 685 -7.33 -3.67 -16.32
CA ARG A 685 -6.39 -4.78 -16.50
C ARG A 685 -4.99 -4.39 -16.06
N LYS A 686 -4.08 -5.35 -16.01
CA LYS A 686 -2.65 -5.10 -15.84
C LYS A 686 -1.92 -5.65 -17.05
N ASP A 687 -1.22 -4.79 -17.74
CA ASP A 687 -0.38 -5.15 -18.90
C ASP A 687 0.90 -5.89 -18.47
#